data_8e1d178d223396890420e94207467ea4
#
_entry.id   8e1d178d223396890420e94207467ea4
#
_cell.length_a   1.000
_cell.length_b   1.000
_cell.length_c   1.000
_cell.angle_alpha   90.00
_cell.angle_beta   90.00
_cell.angle_gamma   90.00
#
_symmetry.space_group_name_H-M   'P 1'
#
loop_
_entity.id
_entity.type
_entity.pdbx_description
1 polymer ?
#
loop_
_entity_poly.entity_id
_entity_poly.type
_entity_poly.pdbx_seq_one_letter_code
_entity_poly.pdbx_strand_id
1 'polypeptide(L)'
;MADLQLTRTGDVRIRVQDYLDDQIQTAADLEQVDNLLVRVQEQQDLLRKQLRSARESLRDAQSRVEERSNDLRTKAEAFQAQQADLNRRLEALARSDASDEATSKIEARMSKVRNLEIAQGYLELVQQLNILRNEARENLSAHPEVSLRAYLRLRSLWQHLQDAQPAAEGAAPQLLYVFEQESKDLYTQIKAVLEAALAKTLEQMKWPGKELNMSDTNEKQWKQQVELLLQLQEPDLIASFGDKLATGPSVSVEPVVLLPLEVMVQPLTVRFRYHFYGEKPTNRLDKPEYFLTHILDLLDRHSAFMSDMLGPILDERARVSDALESIYTDGVSAFITALLPVVIEKCLSFLPQIAREPQLLSHFMHELMAFDTAIRESWGYMPIPRMLTEWKGVTWIILEKHGYFAPWLAVEKDFALSRYKSIRDAPDSGDVDFDADATQTKPTKGAIRLNDLLETITNRYRGLSSFSQKMRFLLDIQLSIFDDYHNHLHGALQAYLVASHTAGRLLHGGSEADAFGLKGLESLAKIYGSAEFLERKMSDWSDDVFFLELWDELHYRAKTNSGANASIGTNLRVDDVAAKTSNSIKATESSDADGDAGGSGLFDQTALAYRQLRERCEEEIHRAFEVNVRAALRPYAKYAQWSSLIGTPSDALSTAPSPSLDGFFETTAVLLGYLARVLSPVSMRRITKHYCAAVQREIYDNVLLHHTFSATGAVQLKRDLGAIEESIAKTAKLPGVIGASMKRLEEAVFLLSLNSGINPQRNLADGEEDAWGFGDGDAEGEEVVPEQGTTSDQNDGAGDGESGEMGLWDAEKLIFESNEAARKALSDMGLYHLSEGDARNILKRRVELNG
;
A
#
# COMPACT_ATOMS: atom_id res chain seq x y z
N MET A 1 9.39 21.36 27.96
CA MET A 1 8.46 20.27 28.43
C MET A 1 7.00 20.71 28.41
N ALA A 2 6.65 21.98 28.52
CA ALA A 2 5.26 22.46 28.39
C ALA A 2 4.76 22.57 26.93
N ASP A 3 5.64 22.91 25.98
CA ASP A 3 5.25 23.05 24.56
C ASP A 3 5.02 21.72 23.81
N LEU A 4 5.62 20.63 24.29
CA LEU A 4 5.40 19.28 23.75
C LEU A 4 4.05 18.65 24.19
N GLN A 5 3.39 19.21 25.21
CA GLN A 5 2.06 18.74 25.63
C GLN A 5 0.92 19.41 24.86
N LEU A 6 1.12 20.64 24.37
CA LEU A 6 0.09 21.38 23.64
C LEU A 6 -0.07 20.88 22.19
N THR A 7 1.02 20.47 21.53
CA THR A 7 0.97 19.88 20.19
C THR A 7 0.37 18.47 20.19
N ARG A 8 0.62 17.67 21.25
CA ARG A 8 0.00 16.35 21.42
C ARG A 8 -1.51 16.37 21.63
N THR A 9 -2.05 17.41 22.27
CA THR A 9 -3.49 17.49 22.54
C THR A 9 -4.29 17.90 21.30
N GLY A 10 -3.72 18.68 20.39
CA GLY A 10 -4.34 19.02 19.10
C GLY A 10 -4.46 17.80 18.18
N ASP A 11 -3.37 17.06 18.04
CA ASP A 11 -3.30 15.86 17.19
C ASP A 11 -4.22 14.72 17.70
N VAL A 12 -4.29 14.55 19.02
CA VAL A 12 -5.18 13.56 19.65
C VAL A 12 -6.65 13.93 19.44
N ARG A 13 -6.97 15.21 19.44
CA ARG A 13 -8.35 15.66 19.24
C ARG A 13 -8.83 15.45 17.82
N ILE A 14 -7.98 15.69 16.84
CA ILE A 14 -8.25 15.41 15.42
C ILE A 14 -8.45 13.91 15.19
N ARG A 15 -7.55 13.08 15.69
CA ARG A 15 -7.67 11.60 15.57
C ARG A 15 -8.91 11.04 16.27
N VAL A 16 -9.31 11.62 17.38
CA VAL A 16 -10.56 11.23 18.07
C VAL A 16 -11.77 11.65 17.26
N GLN A 17 -11.71 12.81 16.61
CA GLN A 17 -12.79 13.30 15.76
C GLN A 17 -12.91 12.44 14.50
N ASP A 18 -11.82 12.14 13.82
CA ASP A 18 -11.79 11.23 12.66
C ASP A 18 -12.32 9.84 13.04
N TYR A 19 -11.90 9.31 14.19
CA TYR A 19 -12.39 8.01 14.68
C TYR A 19 -13.90 8.02 14.98
N LEU A 20 -14.42 9.12 15.54
CA LEU A 20 -15.86 9.25 15.81
C LEU A 20 -16.66 9.43 14.51
N ASP A 21 -16.13 10.17 13.55
CA ASP A 21 -16.75 10.37 12.24
C ASP A 21 -16.82 9.05 11.45
N ASP A 22 -15.80 8.18 11.59
CA ASP A 22 -15.80 6.83 11.00
C ASP A 22 -16.79 5.86 11.67
N GLN A 23 -17.02 6.00 12.98
CA GLN A 23 -17.87 5.07 13.74
C GLN A 23 -19.33 5.51 13.81
N ILE A 24 -19.66 6.78 13.52
CA ILE A 24 -21.00 7.34 13.62
C ILE A 24 -21.40 7.92 12.27
N GLN A 25 -21.87 7.07 11.37
CA GLN A 25 -22.27 7.48 10.02
C GLN A 25 -23.80 7.57 9.83
N THR A 26 -24.57 6.97 10.73
CA THR A 26 -26.03 6.95 10.64
C THR A 26 -26.70 7.35 11.96
N ALA A 27 -27.97 7.73 11.87
CA ALA A 27 -28.75 8.04 13.08
C ALA A 27 -28.94 6.83 14.03
N ALA A 28 -28.82 5.61 13.53
CA ALA A 28 -28.85 4.38 14.30
C ALA A 28 -27.54 4.17 15.09
N ASP A 29 -26.44 4.67 14.60
CA ASP A 29 -25.14 4.55 15.27
C ASP A 29 -25.07 5.48 16.48
N LEU A 30 -25.81 6.60 16.45
CA LEU A 30 -25.97 7.53 17.58
C LEU A 30 -26.64 6.88 18.79
N GLU A 31 -27.55 5.93 18.59
CA GLU A 31 -28.18 5.17 19.68
C GLU A 31 -27.23 4.15 20.33
N GLN A 32 -26.13 3.83 19.69
CA GLN A 32 -25.11 2.88 20.18
C GLN A 32 -23.88 3.56 20.78
N VAL A 33 -23.86 4.88 20.91
CA VAL A 33 -22.72 5.64 21.46
C VAL A 33 -22.34 5.17 22.87
N ASP A 34 -23.30 4.83 23.69
CA ASP A 34 -23.03 4.31 25.05
C ASP A 34 -22.27 2.99 25.03
N ASN A 35 -22.58 2.10 24.07
CA ASN A 35 -21.86 0.84 23.88
C ASN A 35 -20.44 1.06 23.37
N LEU A 36 -20.24 2.05 22.53
CA LEU A 36 -18.91 2.45 22.03
C LEU A 36 -18.07 3.03 23.17
N LEU A 37 -18.66 3.83 24.02
CA LEU A 37 -17.99 4.42 25.17
C LEU A 37 -17.57 3.36 26.20
N VAL A 38 -18.41 2.36 26.44
CA VAL A 38 -18.09 1.22 27.32
C VAL A 38 -16.90 0.43 26.74
N ARG A 39 -16.89 0.10 25.43
CA ARG A 39 -15.76 -0.61 24.79
C ARG A 39 -14.45 0.16 24.88
N VAL A 40 -14.48 1.45 24.65
CA VAL A 40 -13.29 2.32 24.74
C VAL A 40 -12.79 2.39 26.19
N GLN A 41 -13.68 2.43 27.17
CA GLN A 41 -13.31 2.38 28.60
C GLN A 41 -12.68 1.04 28.97
N GLU A 42 -13.27 -0.07 28.51
CA GLU A 42 -12.70 -1.41 28.75
C GLU A 42 -11.30 -1.57 28.15
N GLN A 43 -11.09 -1.06 26.91
CA GLN A 43 -9.77 -1.06 26.30
C GLN A 43 -8.78 -0.17 27.06
N GLN A 44 -9.19 0.99 27.53
CA GLN A 44 -8.36 1.85 28.32
C GLN A 44 -7.95 1.20 29.64
N ASP A 45 -8.86 0.52 30.31
CA ASP A 45 -8.57 -0.16 31.56
C ASP A 45 -7.68 -1.40 31.36
N LEU A 46 -7.84 -2.13 30.26
CA LEU A 46 -6.95 -3.20 29.86
C LEU A 46 -5.51 -2.69 29.63
N LEU A 47 -5.37 -1.62 28.86
CA LEU A 47 -4.08 -0.99 28.61
C LEU A 47 -3.43 -0.45 29.88
N ARG A 48 -4.22 0.13 30.80
CA ARG A 48 -3.74 0.56 32.12
C ARG A 48 -3.25 -0.60 32.99
N LYS A 49 -3.95 -1.75 32.94
CA LYS A 49 -3.50 -2.97 33.62
C LYS A 49 -2.19 -3.48 33.03
N GLN A 50 -2.07 -3.57 31.71
CA GLN A 50 -0.85 -3.98 31.03
C GLN A 50 0.33 -3.06 31.35
N LEU A 51 0.09 -1.76 31.37
CA LEU A 51 1.12 -0.76 31.69
C LEU A 51 1.57 -0.83 33.17
N ARG A 52 0.65 -1.15 34.10
CA ARG A 52 1.01 -1.40 35.49
C ARG A 52 1.85 -2.66 35.64
N SER A 53 1.41 -3.77 35.04
CA SER A 53 2.15 -5.05 35.08
C SER A 53 3.55 -4.91 34.45
N ALA A 54 3.68 -4.20 33.32
CA ALA A 54 4.98 -3.94 32.71
C ALA A 54 5.89 -3.08 33.59
N ARG A 55 5.33 -2.07 34.29
CA ARG A 55 6.09 -1.25 35.26
C ARG A 55 6.53 -2.03 36.49
N GLU A 56 5.69 -2.94 37.02
CA GLU A 56 6.04 -3.83 38.11
C GLU A 56 7.17 -4.77 37.69
N SER A 57 7.04 -5.43 36.51
CA SER A 57 8.08 -6.30 35.96
C SER A 57 9.41 -5.59 35.74
N LEU A 58 9.37 -4.33 35.27
CA LEU A 58 10.59 -3.52 35.12
C LEU A 58 11.22 -3.19 36.46
N ARG A 59 10.40 -2.84 37.48
CA ARG A 59 10.89 -2.54 38.81
C ARG A 59 11.52 -3.76 39.48
N ASP A 60 10.90 -4.94 39.34
CA ASP A 60 11.42 -6.20 39.84
C ASP A 60 12.72 -6.62 39.12
N ALA A 61 12.82 -6.33 37.81
CA ALA A 61 14.05 -6.57 37.07
C ALA A 61 15.18 -5.61 37.51
N GLN A 62 14.88 -4.35 37.77
CA GLN A 62 15.84 -3.38 38.27
C GLN A 62 16.34 -3.76 39.67
N SER A 63 15.43 -4.16 40.58
CA SER A 63 15.80 -4.62 41.93
C SER A 63 16.74 -5.83 41.89
N ARG A 64 16.43 -6.82 41.02
CA ARG A 64 17.31 -8.00 40.84
C ARG A 64 18.68 -7.66 40.27
N VAL A 65 18.75 -6.67 39.39
CA VAL A 65 20.03 -6.17 38.84
C VAL A 65 20.83 -5.46 39.89
N GLU A 66 20.17 -4.62 40.73
CA GLU A 66 20.84 -3.93 41.85
C GLU A 66 21.33 -4.90 42.90
N GLU A 67 20.52 -5.91 43.31
CA GLU A 67 20.93 -6.95 44.23
C GLU A 67 22.13 -7.75 43.71
N ARG A 68 22.09 -8.13 42.43
CA ARG A 68 23.17 -8.89 41.79
C ARG A 68 24.44 -8.06 41.62
N SER A 69 24.27 -6.76 41.32
CA SER A 69 25.39 -5.82 41.26
C SER A 69 26.08 -5.64 42.64
N ASN A 70 25.27 -5.53 43.69
CA ASN A 70 25.78 -5.42 45.05
C ASN A 70 26.46 -6.72 45.51
N ASP A 71 25.88 -7.89 45.17
CA ASP A 71 26.49 -9.19 45.46
C ASP A 71 27.84 -9.37 44.73
N LEU A 72 27.91 -8.96 43.48
CA LEU A 72 29.17 -8.98 42.73
C LEU A 72 30.21 -8.00 43.30
N ARG A 73 29.76 -6.82 43.75
CA ARG A 73 30.63 -5.84 44.37
C ARG A 73 31.21 -6.34 45.69
N THR A 74 30.38 -6.94 46.54
CA THR A 74 30.85 -7.50 47.81
C THR A 74 31.80 -8.68 47.59
N LYS A 75 31.57 -9.52 46.58
CA LYS A 75 32.49 -10.61 46.19
C LYS A 75 33.82 -10.07 45.65
N ALA A 76 33.77 -9.00 44.86
CA ALA A 76 34.99 -8.35 44.35
C ALA A 76 35.81 -7.71 45.45
N GLU A 77 35.15 -7.05 46.43
CA GLU A 77 35.80 -6.46 47.62
C GLU A 77 36.43 -7.55 48.50
N ALA A 78 35.71 -8.68 48.71
CA ALA A 78 36.24 -9.83 49.43
C ALA A 78 37.44 -10.46 48.71
N PHE A 79 37.40 -10.58 47.41
CA PHE A 79 38.50 -11.08 46.57
C PHE A 79 39.72 -10.15 46.63
N GLN A 80 39.51 -8.85 46.54
CA GLN A 80 40.57 -7.87 46.70
C GLN A 80 41.21 -7.90 48.09
N ALA A 81 40.38 -8.09 49.14
CA ALA A 81 40.88 -8.25 50.49
C ALA A 81 41.72 -9.53 50.66
N GLN A 82 41.30 -10.65 50.08
CA GLN A 82 42.07 -11.88 50.05
C GLN A 82 43.38 -11.74 49.26
N GLN A 83 43.33 -11.08 48.10
CA GLN A 83 44.55 -10.81 47.34
C GLN A 83 45.52 -9.92 48.07
N ALA A 84 45.03 -8.89 48.77
CA ALA A 84 45.89 -8.01 49.60
C ALA A 84 46.47 -8.75 50.77
N ASP A 85 45.75 -9.69 51.40
CA ASP A 85 46.26 -10.56 52.46
C ASP A 85 47.32 -11.55 51.96
N LEU A 86 47.07 -12.19 50.83
CA LEU A 86 48.04 -13.03 50.15
C LEU A 86 49.33 -12.27 49.78
N ASN A 87 49.20 -11.07 49.21
CA ASN A 87 50.34 -10.22 48.86
C ASN A 87 51.14 -9.81 50.10
N ARG A 88 50.48 -9.47 51.27
CA ARG A 88 51.13 -9.18 52.49
C ARG A 88 51.87 -10.40 53.04
N ARG A 89 51.28 -11.60 52.92
CA ARG A 89 51.96 -12.86 53.34
C ARG A 89 53.13 -13.18 52.42
N LEU A 90 53.00 -12.94 51.10
CA LEU A 90 54.10 -13.07 50.16
C LEU A 90 55.21 -12.04 50.38
N GLU A 91 54.89 -10.77 50.68
CA GLU A 91 55.88 -9.76 51.09
C GLU A 91 56.53 -10.09 52.35
N ALA A 92 55.80 -10.64 53.37
CA ALA A 92 56.39 -11.08 54.65
C ALA A 92 57.35 -12.27 54.48
N LEU A 93 57.00 -13.19 53.55
CA LEU A 93 57.87 -14.29 53.13
C LEU A 93 59.12 -13.84 52.36
N ALA A 94 58.96 -12.88 51.52
CA ALA A 94 60.04 -12.27 50.69
C ALA A 94 61.02 -11.44 51.51
N ARG A 95 60.57 -10.87 52.66
CA ARG A 95 61.39 -10.08 53.57
C ARG A 95 62.05 -10.95 54.59
N SER A 96 61.74 -12.27 54.73
CA SER A 96 62.46 -13.18 55.58
C SER A 96 63.69 -13.67 54.82
N ASP A 97 64.88 -13.28 55.32
CA ASP A 97 66.20 -13.72 54.87
C ASP A 97 66.46 -15.22 55.01
N ALA A 98 65.46 -16.06 54.95
CA ALA A 98 65.54 -17.48 54.89
C ALA A 98 65.92 -17.96 53.51
N SER A 99 67.20 -17.92 53.25
CA SER A 99 67.90 -18.60 52.18
C SER A 99 67.14 -18.94 50.92
N ASP A 100 67.37 -18.21 49.83
CA ASP A 100 66.91 -18.49 48.43
C ASP A 100 67.18 -19.91 48.01
N GLU A 101 68.14 -20.59 48.62
CA GLU A 101 68.49 -21.99 48.44
C GLU A 101 67.41 -22.99 48.97
N ALA A 102 66.78 -22.67 50.11
CA ALA A 102 65.72 -23.49 50.72
C ALA A 102 64.39 -23.33 49.91
N THR A 103 64.06 -22.08 49.52
CA THR A 103 62.85 -21.81 48.65
C THR A 103 63.00 -22.47 47.30
N SER A 104 64.17 -22.37 46.67
CA SER A 104 64.39 -23.01 45.34
C SER A 104 64.36 -24.54 45.48
N LYS A 105 64.86 -25.17 46.53
CA LYS A 105 64.76 -26.63 46.77
C LYS A 105 63.30 -27.04 47.02
N ILE A 106 62.51 -26.22 47.73
CA ILE A 106 61.09 -26.49 47.98
C ILE A 106 60.36 -26.32 46.74
N GLU A 107 60.52 -25.23 45.96
CA GLU A 107 59.90 -24.99 44.61
C GLU A 107 60.23 -26.13 43.66
N ALA A 108 61.48 -26.59 43.55
CA ALA A 108 61.89 -27.71 42.73
C ALA A 108 61.18 -29.03 43.11
N ARG A 109 60.96 -29.26 44.49
CA ARG A 109 60.18 -30.42 44.93
C ARG A 109 58.70 -30.26 44.75
N MET A 110 58.13 -29.08 44.94
CA MET A 110 56.73 -28.71 44.74
C MET A 110 56.38 -28.82 43.23
N SER A 111 57.23 -28.32 42.33
CA SER A 111 57.05 -28.48 40.89
C SER A 111 57.03 -29.94 40.46
N LYS A 112 57.91 -30.81 41.10
CA LYS A 112 57.88 -32.27 40.83
C LYS A 112 56.57 -32.90 41.34
N VAL A 113 56.06 -32.52 42.52
CA VAL A 113 54.78 -33.02 43.03
C VAL A 113 53.65 -32.57 42.14
N ARG A 114 53.61 -31.28 41.74
CA ARG A 114 52.62 -30.75 40.79
C ARG A 114 52.67 -31.48 39.45
N ASN A 115 53.88 -31.74 38.92
CA ASN A 115 54.01 -32.49 37.67
C ASN A 115 53.53 -33.96 37.82
N LEU A 116 53.70 -34.58 38.98
CA LEU A 116 53.17 -35.93 39.27
C LEU A 116 51.62 -35.89 39.38
N GLU A 117 51.08 -34.89 40.08
CA GLU A 117 49.62 -34.69 40.17
C GLU A 117 49.01 -34.47 38.77
N ILE A 118 49.65 -33.65 37.92
CA ILE A 118 49.22 -33.44 36.55
C ILE A 118 49.27 -34.75 35.75
N ALA A 119 50.39 -35.52 35.90
CA ALA A 119 50.55 -36.81 35.23
C ALA A 119 49.52 -37.84 35.73
N GLN A 120 49.20 -37.84 37.03
CA GLN A 120 48.15 -38.71 37.58
C GLN A 120 46.77 -38.31 36.99
N GLY A 121 46.43 -37.02 37.01
CA GLY A 121 45.16 -36.52 36.36
C GLY A 121 45.05 -36.89 34.91
N TYR A 122 46.13 -36.79 34.15
CA TYR A 122 46.19 -37.26 32.74
C TYR A 122 45.92 -38.78 32.61
N LEU A 123 46.54 -39.60 33.45
CA LEU A 123 46.33 -41.05 33.43
C LEU A 123 44.88 -41.41 33.80
N GLU A 124 44.30 -40.75 34.80
CA GLU A 124 42.90 -40.94 35.18
C GLU A 124 41.95 -40.58 34.03
N LEU A 125 42.17 -39.46 33.33
CA LEU A 125 41.38 -39.06 32.13
C LEU A 125 41.52 -40.07 31.01
N VAL A 126 42.73 -40.53 30.71
CA VAL A 126 42.96 -41.55 29.68
C VAL A 126 42.34 -42.90 30.06
N GLN A 127 42.37 -43.27 31.35
CA GLN A 127 41.69 -44.47 31.85
C GLN A 127 40.18 -44.36 31.68
N GLN A 128 39.59 -43.22 32.06
CA GLN A 128 38.17 -42.97 31.86
C GLN A 128 37.77 -43.02 30.38
N LEU A 129 38.60 -42.42 29.50
CA LEU A 129 38.40 -42.51 28.05
C LEU A 129 38.36 -43.97 27.58
N ASN A 130 39.34 -44.75 28.00
CA ASN A 130 39.43 -46.16 27.59
C ASN A 130 38.25 -46.99 28.14
N ILE A 131 37.83 -46.78 29.40
CA ILE A 131 36.66 -47.45 29.96
C ILE A 131 35.40 -47.11 29.16
N LEU A 132 35.11 -45.84 28.95
CA LEU A 132 33.92 -45.40 28.20
C LEU A 132 33.97 -45.87 26.75
N ARG A 133 35.11 -45.78 26.11
CA ARG A 133 35.31 -46.30 24.74
C ARG A 133 35.03 -47.79 24.64
N ASN A 134 35.60 -48.63 25.55
CA ASN A 134 35.39 -50.06 25.52
C ASN A 134 33.94 -50.42 25.88
N GLU A 135 33.33 -49.79 26.88
CA GLU A 135 31.93 -49.94 27.23
C GLU A 135 31.02 -49.65 25.97
N ALA A 136 31.33 -48.56 25.26
CA ALA A 136 30.59 -48.20 24.04
C ALA A 136 30.75 -49.24 22.94
N ARG A 137 31.98 -49.73 22.67
CA ARG A 137 32.26 -50.68 21.61
C ARG A 137 31.75 -52.10 21.91
N GLU A 138 31.86 -52.58 23.11
CA GLU A 138 31.40 -53.89 23.54
C GLU A 138 29.88 -54.04 23.46
N ASN A 139 29.17 -52.97 23.76
CA ASN A 139 27.71 -52.96 23.76
C ASN A 139 27.07 -52.48 22.45
N LEU A 140 27.85 -52.14 21.44
CA LEU A 140 27.38 -51.48 20.21
C LEU A 140 26.30 -52.28 19.46
N SER A 141 26.40 -53.57 19.38
CA SER A 141 25.48 -54.47 18.63
C SER A 141 24.40 -55.09 19.52
N ALA A 142 24.69 -55.35 20.83
CA ALA A 142 23.77 -56.07 21.70
C ALA A 142 22.85 -55.08 22.48
N HIS A 143 23.42 -53.97 22.97
CA HIS A 143 22.72 -52.98 23.80
C HIS A 143 23.07 -51.56 23.40
N PRO A 144 22.56 -51.09 22.25
CA PRO A 144 22.91 -49.77 21.73
C PRO A 144 22.61 -48.61 22.68
N GLU A 145 21.64 -48.73 23.60
CA GLU A 145 21.37 -47.77 24.65
C GLU A 145 22.51 -47.57 25.63
N VAL A 146 23.22 -48.66 25.99
CA VAL A 146 24.38 -48.60 26.86
C VAL A 146 25.54 -47.95 26.13
N SER A 147 25.76 -48.34 24.86
CA SER A 147 26.76 -47.74 23.99
C SER A 147 26.56 -46.22 23.87
N LEU A 148 25.32 -45.78 23.62
CA LEU A 148 24.95 -44.35 23.51
C LEU A 148 25.20 -43.60 24.84
N ARG A 149 24.83 -44.18 26.00
CA ARG A 149 25.08 -43.57 27.30
C ARG A 149 26.56 -43.40 27.57
N ALA A 150 27.40 -44.38 27.21
CA ALA A 150 28.85 -44.29 27.32
C ALA A 150 29.42 -43.19 26.42
N TYR A 151 28.94 -43.07 25.21
CA TYR A 151 29.30 -42.01 24.29
C TYR A 151 28.89 -40.63 24.81
N LEU A 152 27.64 -40.44 25.28
CA LEU A 152 27.20 -39.15 25.84
C LEU A 152 28.03 -38.71 27.04
N ARG A 153 28.43 -39.64 27.93
CA ARG A 153 29.35 -39.35 29.00
C ARG A 153 30.75 -38.94 28.49
N LEU A 154 31.23 -39.60 27.46
CA LEU A 154 32.50 -39.24 26.81
C LEU A 154 32.42 -37.83 26.19
N ARG A 155 31.33 -37.54 25.52
CA ARG A 155 31.09 -36.25 24.88
C ARG A 155 30.98 -35.11 25.89
N SER A 156 30.26 -35.32 27.03
CA SER A 156 30.16 -34.35 28.10
C SER A 156 31.53 -34.11 28.78
N LEU A 157 32.33 -35.18 28.95
CA LEU A 157 33.68 -35.04 29.50
C LEU A 157 34.59 -34.24 28.56
N TRP A 158 34.48 -34.47 27.24
CA TRP A 158 35.22 -33.70 26.23
C TRP A 158 34.82 -32.22 26.26
N GLN A 159 33.53 -31.91 26.39
CA GLN A 159 33.04 -30.53 26.49
C GLN A 159 33.57 -29.83 27.73
N HIS A 160 33.53 -30.49 28.92
CA HIS A 160 34.08 -29.92 30.16
C HIS A 160 35.59 -29.68 30.04
N LEU A 161 36.32 -30.57 29.36
CA LEU A 161 37.74 -30.37 29.10
C LEU A 161 38.02 -29.22 28.17
N GLN A 162 37.18 -29.02 27.16
CA GLN A 162 37.27 -27.90 26.25
C GLN A 162 36.98 -26.57 26.94
N ASP A 163 35.95 -26.53 27.76
CA ASP A 163 35.58 -25.32 28.56
C ASP A 163 36.65 -24.96 29.59
N ALA A 164 37.39 -25.95 30.08
CA ALA A 164 38.50 -25.74 31.02
C ALA A 164 39.81 -25.27 30.34
N GLN A 165 39.96 -25.39 28.99
CA GLN A 165 41.20 -25.05 28.27
C GLN A 165 41.64 -23.57 28.42
N PRO A 166 40.74 -22.55 28.39
CA PRO A 166 41.14 -21.15 28.56
C PRO A 166 41.78 -20.93 29.96
N ALA A 167 41.26 -21.60 30.97
CA ALA A 167 41.81 -21.54 32.34
C ALA A 167 43.12 -22.31 32.50
N ALA A 168 43.35 -23.32 31.68
CA ALA A 168 44.53 -24.15 31.66
C ALA A 168 45.60 -23.68 30.65
N GLU A 169 45.44 -22.49 30.03
CA GLU A 169 46.39 -21.90 29.09
C GLU A 169 46.77 -22.86 27.91
N GLY A 170 45.87 -23.75 27.53
CA GLY A 170 46.11 -24.72 26.46
C GLY A 170 47.04 -25.88 26.81
N ALA A 171 47.10 -26.26 28.09
CA ALA A 171 48.09 -27.22 28.63
C ALA A 171 47.98 -28.65 28.04
N ALA A 172 46.81 -29.01 27.41
CA ALA A 172 46.60 -30.39 26.97
C ALA A 172 45.99 -30.55 25.59
N PRO A 173 46.54 -29.94 24.53
CA PRO A 173 45.91 -29.97 23.17
C PRO A 173 45.88 -31.40 22.61
N GLN A 174 46.86 -32.23 22.86
CA GLN A 174 46.90 -33.62 22.37
C GLN A 174 45.83 -34.49 23.04
N LEU A 175 45.57 -34.30 24.32
CA LEU A 175 44.55 -35.06 25.04
C LEU A 175 43.17 -34.71 24.48
N LEU A 176 42.89 -33.44 24.27
CA LEU A 176 41.64 -32.99 23.65
C LEU A 176 41.47 -33.57 22.24
N TYR A 177 42.55 -33.56 21.45
CA TYR A 177 42.49 -34.13 20.09
C TYR A 177 42.16 -35.62 20.13
N VAL A 178 42.74 -36.38 21.05
CA VAL A 178 42.42 -37.82 21.19
C VAL A 178 40.95 -38.02 21.60
N PHE A 179 40.47 -37.27 22.58
CA PHE A 179 39.06 -37.32 22.97
C PHE A 179 38.12 -36.94 21.81
N GLU A 180 38.46 -35.94 21.02
CA GLU A 180 37.70 -35.54 19.84
C GLU A 180 37.68 -36.66 18.77
N GLN A 181 38.79 -37.23 18.45
CA GLN A 181 38.88 -38.31 17.45
C GLN A 181 38.12 -39.58 17.90
N GLU A 182 38.32 -40.05 19.14
CA GLU A 182 37.56 -41.19 19.65
C GLU A 182 36.07 -40.90 19.76
N SER A 183 35.67 -39.67 20.09
CA SER A 183 34.26 -39.26 20.07
C SER A 183 33.67 -39.27 18.66
N LYS A 184 34.39 -38.78 17.64
CA LYS A 184 33.96 -38.82 16.23
C LYS A 184 33.86 -40.26 15.71
N ASP A 185 34.84 -41.08 16.05
CA ASP A 185 34.85 -42.50 15.62
C ASP A 185 33.69 -43.27 16.26
N LEU A 186 33.43 -43.09 17.54
CA LEU A 186 32.28 -43.68 18.22
C LEU A 186 30.95 -43.17 17.67
N TYR A 187 30.83 -41.85 17.43
CA TYR A 187 29.64 -41.27 16.81
C TYR A 187 29.32 -41.95 15.47
N THR A 188 30.31 -42.07 14.56
CA THR A 188 30.10 -42.69 13.24
C THR A 188 29.72 -44.19 13.34
N GLN A 189 30.31 -44.92 14.29
CA GLN A 189 29.98 -46.33 14.53
C GLN A 189 28.57 -46.51 15.11
N ILE A 190 28.22 -45.74 16.15
CA ILE A 190 26.90 -45.79 16.78
C ILE A 190 25.81 -45.32 15.78
N LYS A 191 26.07 -44.24 15.04
CA LYS A 191 25.16 -43.72 13.97
C LYS A 191 24.88 -44.85 12.96
N ALA A 192 25.89 -45.45 12.42
CA ALA A 192 25.73 -46.52 11.41
C ALA A 192 24.91 -47.73 11.92
N VAL A 193 25.12 -48.16 13.17
CA VAL A 193 24.36 -49.26 13.76
C VAL A 193 22.90 -48.89 14.02
N LEU A 194 22.64 -47.68 14.56
CA LEU A 194 21.28 -47.21 14.80
C LEU A 194 20.51 -46.96 13.52
N GLU A 195 21.17 -46.38 12.49
CA GLU A 195 20.57 -46.17 11.16
C GLU A 195 20.22 -47.52 10.48
N ALA A 196 21.10 -48.51 10.55
CA ALA A 196 20.81 -49.82 10.00
C ALA A 196 19.66 -50.51 10.78
N ALA A 197 19.60 -50.38 12.08
CA ALA A 197 18.49 -50.88 12.90
C ALA A 197 17.17 -50.23 12.52
N LEU A 198 17.13 -48.92 12.40
CA LEU A 198 15.92 -48.15 12.00
C LEU A 198 15.52 -48.53 10.54
N ALA A 199 16.46 -48.61 9.62
CA ALA A 199 16.19 -49.02 8.24
C ALA A 199 15.52 -50.41 8.17
N LYS A 200 16.04 -51.38 8.96
CA LYS A 200 15.43 -52.71 9.06
C LYS A 200 14.02 -52.71 9.64
N THR A 201 13.74 -51.88 10.64
CA THR A 201 12.40 -51.74 11.22
C THR A 201 11.46 -51.09 10.22
N LEU A 202 11.90 -50.05 9.49
CA LEU A 202 11.15 -49.41 8.40
C LEU A 202 10.77 -50.36 7.27
N GLU A 203 11.69 -51.27 6.94
CA GLU A 203 11.44 -52.35 5.94
C GLU A 203 10.37 -53.32 6.43
N GLN A 204 10.39 -53.72 7.72
CA GLN A 204 9.36 -54.57 8.34
C GLN A 204 8.01 -53.85 8.40
N MET A 205 8.00 -52.53 8.65
CA MET A 205 6.81 -51.68 8.61
C MET A 205 6.30 -51.44 7.18
N LYS A 206 7.02 -51.85 6.16
CA LYS A 206 6.76 -51.58 4.73
C LYS A 206 6.76 -50.07 4.41
N TRP A 207 7.57 -49.32 5.10
CA TRP A 207 7.75 -47.87 4.81
C TRP A 207 8.47 -47.70 3.44
N PRO A 208 8.07 -46.74 2.57
CA PRO A 208 6.98 -45.77 2.62
C PRO A 208 5.70 -46.24 1.87
N GLY A 209 5.20 -47.42 2.18
CA GLY A 209 3.97 -47.99 1.59
C GLY A 209 2.70 -47.23 2.01
N LYS A 210 1.60 -47.45 1.27
CA LYS A 210 0.29 -46.89 1.65
C LYS A 210 -0.28 -47.54 2.93
N GLU A 211 -0.03 -48.83 3.11
CA GLU A 211 -0.46 -49.59 4.28
C GLU A 211 0.77 -49.96 5.10
N LEU A 212 0.95 -49.25 6.22
CA LEU A 212 2.04 -49.54 7.14
C LEU A 212 1.66 -50.72 8.06
N ASN A 213 2.60 -51.66 8.23
CA ASN A 213 2.45 -52.76 9.17
C ASN A 213 2.80 -52.28 10.60
N MET A 214 1.83 -51.66 11.26
CA MET A 214 1.95 -51.10 12.61
C MET A 214 1.57 -52.16 13.66
N SER A 215 2.45 -53.18 13.84
CA SER A 215 2.33 -54.07 14.99
C SER A 215 2.92 -53.40 16.25
N ASP A 216 2.36 -53.72 17.42
CA ASP A 216 2.87 -53.15 18.72
C ASP A 216 4.38 -53.31 18.91
N THR A 217 4.95 -54.37 18.35
CA THR A 217 6.42 -54.61 18.40
C THR A 217 7.17 -53.68 17.48
N ASN A 218 6.69 -53.47 16.27
CA ASN A 218 7.32 -52.59 15.28
C ASN A 218 7.24 -51.12 15.77
N GLU A 219 6.12 -50.73 16.30
CA GLU A 219 5.92 -49.37 16.84
C GLU A 219 6.87 -49.07 17.98
N LYS A 220 6.96 -49.99 18.94
CA LYS A 220 7.87 -49.82 20.09
C LYS A 220 9.35 -49.79 19.65
N GLN A 221 9.74 -50.66 18.73
CA GLN A 221 11.11 -50.66 18.20
C GLN A 221 11.42 -49.38 17.42
N TRP A 222 10.50 -48.93 16.61
CA TRP A 222 10.64 -47.68 15.85
C TRP A 222 10.80 -46.49 16.80
N LYS A 223 9.93 -46.36 17.79
CA LYS A 223 10.01 -45.26 18.79
C LYS A 223 11.36 -45.27 19.51
N GLN A 224 11.77 -46.42 20.01
CA GLN A 224 13.07 -46.56 20.71
C GLN A 224 14.25 -46.18 19.82
N GLN A 225 14.26 -46.62 18.56
CA GLN A 225 15.34 -46.32 17.63
C GLN A 225 15.38 -44.83 17.23
N VAL A 226 14.19 -44.21 17.06
CA VAL A 226 14.08 -42.78 16.79
C VAL A 226 14.61 -41.98 17.99
N GLU A 227 14.23 -42.33 19.23
CA GLU A 227 14.73 -41.66 20.41
C GLU A 227 16.25 -41.79 20.56
N LEU A 228 16.83 -42.95 20.32
CA LEU A 228 18.28 -43.14 20.39
C LEU A 228 19.04 -42.31 19.37
N LEU A 229 18.53 -42.19 18.13
CA LEU A 229 19.14 -41.35 17.11
C LEU A 229 19.00 -39.85 17.42
N LEU A 230 17.90 -39.43 18.00
CA LEU A 230 17.73 -38.04 18.47
C LEU A 230 18.73 -37.74 19.61
N GLN A 231 18.81 -38.61 20.61
CA GLN A 231 19.76 -38.45 21.73
C GLN A 231 21.22 -38.45 21.25
N LEU A 232 21.56 -39.20 20.21
CA LEU A 232 22.88 -39.16 19.60
C LEU A 232 23.23 -37.80 18.99
N GLN A 233 22.24 -37.14 18.36
CA GLN A 233 22.42 -35.86 17.65
C GLN A 233 22.35 -34.64 18.58
N GLU A 234 21.62 -34.72 19.70
CA GLU A 234 21.37 -33.61 20.62
C GLU A 234 22.60 -32.81 21.06
N PRO A 235 23.76 -33.43 21.42
CA PRO A 235 24.94 -32.65 21.81
C PRO A 235 25.44 -31.72 20.71
N ASP A 236 25.38 -32.17 19.46
CA ASP A 236 25.84 -31.39 18.30
C ASP A 236 24.81 -30.32 17.92
N LEU A 237 23.52 -30.62 18.09
CA LEU A 237 22.45 -29.64 17.93
C LEU A 237 22.58 -28.51 18.95
N ILE A 238 22.73 -28.84 20.24
CA ILE A 238 22.86 -27.83 21.32
C ILE A 238 24.11 -26.98 21.10
N ALA A 239 25.24 -27.58 20.72
CA ALA A 239 26.48 -26.84 20.47
C ALA A 239 26.32 -25.89 19.25
N SER A 240 25.72 -26.35 18.15
CA SER A 240 25.55 -25.55 16.93
C SER A 240 24.52 -24.43 17.08
N PHE A 241 23.50 -24.61 17.92
CA PHE A 241 22.45 -23.59 18.17
C PHE A 241 22.81 -22.66 19.32
N GLY A 242 23.50 -23.15 20.36
CA GLY A 242 23.88 -22.35 21.52
C GLY A 242 24.77 -21.16 21.19
N ASP A 243 25.77 -21.35 20.33
CA ASP A 243 26.66 -20.29 19.85
C ASP A 243 25.92 -19.25 18.98
N LYS A 244 24.92 -19.69 18.21
CA LYS A 244 24.16 -18.83 17.29
C LYS A 244 23.05 -18.05 18.00
N LEU A 245 22.40 -18.61 19.00
CA LEU A 245 21.43 -17.92 19.85
C LEU A 245 22.06 -16.83 20.70
N ALA A 246 23.32 -17.00 21.11
CA ALA A 246 24.07 -16.01 21.89
C ALA A 246 24.49 -14.78 21.07
N THR A 247 24.57 -14.88 19.74
CA THR A 247 25.01 -13.79 18.84
C THR A 247 23.89 -12.86 18.38
N GLY A 248 22.62 -13.09 18.76
CA GLY A 248 21.48 -12.20 18.50
C GLY A 248 20.64 -12.58 17.27
N PRO A 249 19.49 -11.92 17.06
CA PRO A 249 18.46 -12.34 16.09
C PRO A 249 18.82 -12.16 14.62
N SER A 250 20.00 -11.65 14.30
CA SER A 250 20.39 -11.38 12.90
C SER A 250 21.12 -12.53 12.19
N VAL A 251 21.41 -13.62 12.89
CA VAL A 251 22.11 -14.77 12.31
C VAL A 251 21.07 -15.75 11.73
N SER A 252 21.08 -15.92 10.42
CA SER A 252 20.28 -16.95 9.74
C SER A 252 20.77 -18.33 10.13
N VAL A 253 20.05 -19.01 10.99
CA VAL A 253 20.33 -20.41 11.37
C VAL A 253 19.71 -21.31 10.30
N GLU A 254 20.53 -22.17 9.67
CA GLU A 254 20.02 -23.18 8.75
C GLU A 254 19.36 -24.32 9.54
N PRO A 255 18.16 -24.76 9.14
CA PRO A 255 17.51 -25.88 9.78
C PRO A 255 18.34 -27.17 9.59
N VAL A 256 18.49 -27.93 10.66
CA VAL A 256 19.26 -29.18 10.63
C VAL A 256 18.29 -30.35 10.46
N VAL A 257 18.64 -31.26 9.57
CA VAL A 257 17.88 -32.51 9.38
C VAL A 257 18.11 -33.43 10.57
N LEU A 258 17.04 -33.98 11.11
CA LEU A 258 17.12 -34.95 12.19
C LEU A 258 17.56 -36.31 11.66
N LEU A 259 18.51 -37.01 12.35
CA LEU A 259 19.04 -38.29 11.93
C LEU A 259 17.98 -39.37 11.64
N PRO A 260 16.92 -39.56 12.45
CA PRO A 260 15.87 -40.50 12.13
C PRO A 260 15.20 -40.19 10.79
N LEU A 261 15.00 -38.90 10.48
CA LEU A 261 14.38 -38.47 9.23
C LEU A 261 15.31 -38.64 8.02
N GLU A 262 16.65 -38.51 8.17
CA GLU A 262 17.60 -38.86 7.12
C GLU A 262 17.38 -40.31 6.63
N VAL A 263 17.23 -41.26 7.57
CA VAL A 263 16.98 -42.67 7.24
C VAL A 263 15.59 -42.87 6.63
N MET A 264 14.55 -42.21 7.18
CA MET A 264 13.16 -42.33 6.69
C MET A 264 12.95 -41.71 5.32
N VAL A 265 13.64 -40.63 4.99
CA VAL A 265 13.55 -39.96 3.69
C VAL A 265 14.39 -40.64 2.61
N GLN A 266 15.42 -41.44 2.97
CA GLN A 266 16.28 -42.10 2.02
C GLN A 266 15.52 -42.94 0.97
N PRO A 267 14.58 -43.83 1.31
CA PRO A 267 13.81 -44.60 0.31
C PRO A 267 12.90 -43.70 -0.55
N LEU A 268 12.40 -42.59 -0.01
CA LEU A 268 11.67 -41.60 -0.77
C LEU A 268 12.58 -40.88 -1.78
N THR A 269 13.78 -40.51 -1.37
CA THR A 269 14.82 -39.88 -2.23
C THR A 269 15.22 -40.81 -3.38
N VAL A 270 15.43 -42.11 -3.10
CA VAL A 270 15.77 -43.10 -4.16
C VAL A 270 14.62 -43.20 -5.17
N ARG A 271 13.36 -43.26 -4.70
CA ARG A 271 12.18 -43.27 -5.57
C ARG A 271 12.04 -41.97 -6.36
N PHE A 272 12.26 -40.83 -5.73
CA PHE A 272 12.25 -39.52 -6.36
C PHE A 272 13.30 -39.44 -7.47
N ARG A 273 14.54 -39.81 -7.18
CA ARG A 273 15.63 -39.85 -8.19
C ARG A 273 15.30 -40.81 -9.36
N TYR A 274 14.68 -41.94 -9.09
CA TYR A 274 14.23 -42.85 -10.13
C TYR A 274 13.23 -42.23 -11.10
N HIS A 275 12.30 -41.43 -10.60
CA HIS A 275 11.26 -40.81 -11.43
C HIS A 275 11.69 -39.50 -12.10
N PHE A 276 12.54 -38.73 -11.46
CA PHE A 276 12.81 -37.33 -11.87
C PHE A 276 14.25 -37.08 -12.34
N TYR A 277 15.05 -38.14 -12.55
CA TYR A 277 16.39 -38.02 -13.14
C TYR A 277 16.52 -38.89 -14.37
N GLY A 278 17.52 -38.57 -15.23
CA GLY A 278 17.78 -39.29 -16.50
C GLY A 278 16.67 -39.05 -17.54
N GLU A 279 16.54 -39.96 -18.49
CA GLU A 279 15.60 -39.89 -19.62
C GLU A 279 14.20 -40.41 -19.26
N LYS A 280 13.64 -39.94 -18.14
CA LYS A 280 12.29 -40.37 -17.73
C LYS A 280 11.24 -39.43 -18.28
N PRO A 281 10.02 -39.92 -18.64
CA PRO A 281 8.92 -39.03 -19.11
C PRO A 281 8.48 -37.97 -18.12
N THR A 282 8.72 -38.17 -16.82
CA THR A 282 8.42 -37.25 -15.74
C THR A 282 9.53 -36.24 -15.46
N ASN A 283 10.72 -36.45 -16.03
CA ASN A 283 11.85 -35.55 -15.91
C ASN A 283 11.86 -34.52 -17.04
N ARG A 284 10.91 -33.60 -17.02
CA ARG A 284 10.70 -32.57 -18.05
C ARG A 284 11.08 -31.20 -17.52
N LEU A 285 11.85 -30.44 -18.31
CA LEU A 285 12.27 -29.09 -18.01
C LEU A 285 11.10 -28.08 -18.05
N ASP A 286 10.13 -28.36 -18.95
CA ASP A 286 8.93 -27.53 -19.12
C ASP A 286 7.81 -27.87 -18.16
N LYS A 287 8.00 -28.83 -17.24
CA LYS A 287 7.01 -29.32 -16.27
C LYS A 287 7.63 -29.53 -14.88
N PRO A 288 8.15 -28.46 -14.26
CA PRO A 288 8.72 -28.55 -12.91
C PRO A 288 7.68 -28.92 -11.86
N GLU A 289 6.40 -28.60 -12.11
CA GLU A 289 5.28 -28.96 -11.25
C GLU A 289 5.21 -30.47 -10.98
N TYR A 290 5.68 -31.32 -11.87
CA TYR A 290 5.62 -32.76 -11.65
C TYR A 290 6.43 -33.23 -10.44
N PHE A 291 7.64 -32.73 -10.24
CA PHE A 291 8.43 -33.11 -9.07
C PHE A 291 8.05 -32.29 -7.82
N LEU A 292 7.60 -31.04 -7.97
CA LEU A 292 7.13 -30.21 -6.86
C LEU A 292 5.84 -30.76 -6.25
N THR A 293 4.85 -31.06 -7.10
CA THR A 293 3.59 -31.71 -6.67
C THR A 293 3.84 -33.07 -6.03
N HIS A 294 4.80 -33.85 -6.58
CA HIS A 294 5.15 -35.15 -5.98
C HIS A 294 5.62 -35.02 -4.52
N ILE A 295 6.35 -33.94 -4.19
CA ILE A 295 6.77 -33.68 -2.80
C ILE A 295 5.56 -33.31 -1.95
N LEU A 296 4.65 -32.46 -2.46
CA LEU A 296 3.40 -32.11 -1.76
C LEU A 296 2.54 -33.37 -1.53
N ASP A 297 2.42 -34.27 -2.52
CA ASP A 297 1.74 -35.56 -2.38
C ASP A 297 2.39 -36.46 -1.32
N LEU A 298 3.72 -36.38 -1.14
CA LEU A 298 4.41 -37.13 -0.07
C LEU A 298 4.07 -36.53 1.30
N LEU A 299 3.97 -35.21 1.40
CA LEU A 299 3.55 -34.55 2.64
C LEU A 299 2.10 -34.93 2.98
N ASP A 300 1.16 -34.82 2.04
CA ASP A 300 -0.23 -35.22 2.24
C ASP A 300 -0.36 -36.67 2.72
N ARG A 301 0.46 -37.54 2.16
CA ARG A 301 0.40 -38.97 2.48
C ARG A 301 0.97 -39.32 3.83
N HIS A 302 2.04 -38.64 4.26
CA HIS A 302 2.80 -39.04 5.44
C HIS A 302 2.67 -38.06 6.61
N SER A 303 2.01 -36.91 6.46
CA SER A 303 1.86 -35.89 7.50
C SER A 303 1.19 -36.42 8.76
N ALA A 304 0.10 -37.22 8.61
CA ALA A 304 -0.59 -37.81 9.74
C ALA A 304 0.33 -38.75 10.56
N PHE A 305 1.13 -39.57 9.86
CA PHE A 305 2.12 -40.43 10.53
C PHE A 305 3.17 -39.60 11.26
N MET A 306 3.66 -38.53 10.65
CA MET A 306 4.66 -37.65 11.29
C MET A 306 4.09 -36.91 12.48
N SER A 307 2.85 -36.43 12.37
CA SER A 307 2.17 -35.74 13.49
C SER A 307 1.88 -36.70 14.65
N ASP A 308 1.32 -37.88 14.35
CA ASP A 308 0.80 -38.77 15.39
C ASP A 308 1.89 -39.61 16.07
N MET A 309 2.95 -39.95 15.31
CA MET A 309 4.01 -40.85 15.78
C MET A 309 5.29 -40.13 16.16
N LEU A 310 5.77 -39.19 15.31
CA LEU A 310 7.01 -38.48 15.56
C LEU A 310 6.78 -37.27 16.49
N GLY A 311 5.69 -36.53 16.31
CA GLY A 311 5.36 -35.34 17.10
C GLY A 311 5.47 -35.58 18.60
N PRO A 312 4.80 -36.57 19.20
CA PRO A 312 4.89 -36.84 20.63
C PRO A 312 6.30 -37.12 21.17
N ILE A 313 7.14 -37.74 20.33
CA ILE A 313 8.56 -38.00 20.70
C ILE A 313 9.33 -36.69 20.73
N LEU A 314 9.17 -35.84 19.73
CA LEU A 314 9.84 -34.53 19.68
C LEU A 314 9.38 -33.63 20.82
N ASP A 315 8.07 -33.63 21.13
CA ASP A 315 7.50 -32.87 22.26
C ASP A 315 8.06 -33.34 23.62
N GLU A 316 8.21 -34.67 23.81
CA GLU A 316 8.79 -35.22 25.02
C GLU A 316 10.28 -34.83 25.16
N ARG A 317 11.03 -34.89 24.06
CA ARG A 317 12.44 -34.49 24.02
C ARG A 317 12.62 -33.00 24.23
N ALA A 318 11.75 -32.16 23.65
CA ALA A 318 11.75 -30.72 23.82
C ALA A 318 11.61 -30.31 25.30
N ARG A 319 10.83 -31.07 26.10
CA ARG A 319 10.64 -30.78 27.54
C ARG A 319 11.86 -31.11 28.41
N VAL A 320 12.85 -31.81 27.88
CA VAL A 320 14.06 -32.18 28.64
C VAL A 320 14.94 -30.96 28.95
N SER A 321 15.03 -29.98 28.06
CA SER A 321 15.79 -28.75 28.29
C SER A 321 15.27 -27.59 27.42
N ASP A 322 15.39 -26.35 27.92
CA ASP A 322 15.02 -25.12 27.20
C ASP A 322 15.77 -24.98 25.86
N ALA A 323 16.99 -25.52 25.78
CA ALA A 323 17.76 -25.53 24.54
C ALA A 323 17.10 -26.43 23.48
N LEU A 324 16.62 -27.61 23.87
CA LEU A 324 15.94 -28.55 22.96
C LEU A 324 14.55 -28.04 22.57
N GLU A 325 13.83 -27.38 23.48
CA GLU A 325 12.55 -26.73 23.17
C GLU A 325 12.70 -25.64 22.06
N SER A 326 13.87 -25.04 21.99
CA SER A 326 14.18 -24.04 20.96
C SER A 326 14.59 -24.66 19.61
N ILE A 327 14.92 -25.95 19.58
CA ILE A 327 15.44 -26.65 18.40
C ILE A 327 14.38 -27.53 17.75
N TYR A 328 13.63 -28.28 18.55
CA TYR A 328 12.64 -29.21 18.03
C TYR A 328 11.37 -28.49 17.59
N THR A 329 10.96 -28.81 16.36
CA THR A 329 9.71 -28.39 15.74
C THR A 329 8.70 -29.54 15.82
N ASP A 330 7.48 -29.29 15.32
CA ASP A 330 6.51 -30.38 15.11
C ASP A 330 7.02 -31.42 14.11
N GLY A 331 6.44 -32.63 14.18
CA GLY A 331 6.89 -33.75 13.34
C GLY A 331 6.76 -33.53 11.84
N VAL A 332 5.79 -32.73 11.40
CA VAL A 332 5.56 -32.42 9.99
C VAL A 332 6.61 -31.42 9.51
N SER A 333 6.88 -30.35 10.25
CA SER A 333 7.95 -29.40 9.93
C SER A 333 9.33 -30.05 9.90
N ALA A 334 9.62 -30.97 10.83
CA ALA A 334 10.85 -31.74 10.79
C ALA A 334 10.96 -32.61 9.52
N PHE A 335 9.86 -33.22 9.09
CA PHE A 335 9.81 -34.02 7.85
C PHE A 335 10.00 -33.16 6.60
N ILE A 336 9.35 -31.98 6.55
CA ILE A 336 9.58 -31.01 5.47
C ILE A 336 11.06 -30.65 5.39
N THR A 337 11.69 -30.32 6.53
CA THR A 337 13.12 -29.99 6.61
C THR A 337 13.99 -31.10 6.01
N ALA A 338 13.63 -32.37 6.20
CA ALA A 338 14.36 -33.51 5.65
C ALA A 338 14.14 -33.74 4.13
N LEU A 339 12.99 -33.31 3.58
CA LEU A 339 12.68 -33.39 2.16
C LEU A 339 13.26 -32.24 1.33
N LEU A 340 13.40 -31.03 1.91
CA LEU A 340 13.86 -29.85 1.19
C LEU A 340 15.23 -30.03 0.48
N PRO A 341 16.25 -30.68 1.03
CA PRO A 341 17.52 -30.94 0.33
C PRO A 341 17.34 -31.64 -1.02
N VAL A 342 16.41 -32.58 -1.10
CA VAL A 342 16.11 -33.34 -2.35
C VAL A 342 15.52 -32.40 -3.40
N VAL A 343 14.64 -31.50 -3.00
CA VAL A 343 14.04 -30.46 -3.88
C VAL A 343 15.13 -29.53 -4.37
N ILE A 344 15.95 -28.99 -3.45
CA ILE A 344 17.04 -28.07 -3.79
C ILE A 344 18.02 -28.69 -4.77
N GLU A 345 18.48 -29.93 -4.52
CA GLU A 345 19.37 -30.67 -5.42
C GLU A 345 18.74 -30.78 -6.82
N LYS A 346 17.45 -31.13 -6.89
CA LYS A 346 16.73 -31.24 -8.16
C LYS A 346 16.64 -29.91 -8.89
N CYS A 347 16.28 -28.84 -8.21
CA CYS A 347 16.24 -27.50 -8.78
C CYS A 347 17.59 -27.09 -9.35
N LEU A 348 18.68 -27.32 -8.60
CA LEU A 348 20.03 -26.98 -9.04
C LEU A 348 20.46 -27.79 -10.26
N SER A 349 19.96 -29.03 -10.41
CA SER A 349 20.23 -29.86 -11.60
C SER A 349 19.56 -29.35 -12.87
N PHE A 350 18.43 -28.65 -12.73
CA PHE A 350 17.67 -28.07 -13.85
C PHE A 350 18.20 -26.71 -14.30
N LEU A 351 18.60 -25.87 -13.35
CA LEU A 351 18.95 -24.46 -13.55
C LEU A 351 19.94 -24.21 -14.70
N PRO A 352 21.05 -24.98 -14.91
CA PRO A 352 21.98 -24.70 -16.00
C PRO A 352 21.37 -24.82 -17.40
N GLN A 353 20.31 -25.60 -17.54
CA GLN A 353 19.60 -25.82 -18.80
C GLN A 353 18.46 -24.77 -18.94
N ILE A 354 17.66 -24.62 -17.91
CA ILE A 354 16.52 -23.70 -17.88
C ILE A 354 16.98 -22.23 -18.03
N ALA A 355 18.11 -21.84 -17.43
CA ALA A 355 18.63 -20.47 -17.51
C ALA A 355 18.98 -20.02 -18.94
N ARG A 356 19.06 -20.92 -19.89
CA ARG A 356 19.31 -20.61 -21.31
C ARG A 356 18.03 -20.26 -22.07
N GLU A 357 16.87 -20.64 -21.53
CA GLU A 357 15.56 -20.44 -22.16
C GLU A 357 14.69 -19.54 -21.28
N PRO A 358 14.47 -18.27 -21.67
CA PRO A 358 13.75 -17.28 -20.84
C PRO A 358 12.37 -17.76 -20.37
N GLN A 359 11.60 -18.42 -21.26
CA GLN A 359 10.26 -18.89 -20.93
C GLN A 359 10.25 -19.98 -19.87
N LEU A 360 11.22 -20.91 -19.95
CA LEU A 360 11.36 -21.99 -18.97
C LEU A 360 11.81 -21.46 -17.61
N LEU A 361 12.72 -20.46 -17.60
CA LEU A 361 13.17 -19.84 -16.35
C LEU A 361 12.03 -19.11 -15.64
N SER A 362 11.26 -18.31 -16.35
CA SER A 362 10.10 -17.61 -15.79
C SER A 362 9.04 -18.59 -15.24
N HIS A 363 8.70 -19.64 -16.02
CA HIS A 363 7.76 -20.67 -15.57
C HIS A 363 8.28 -21.43 -14.34
N PHE A 364 9.54 -21.86 -14.37
CA PHE A 364 10.16 -22.56 -13.25
C PHE A 364 10.12 -21.76 -11.95
N MET A 365 10.47 -20.46 -12.00
CA MET A 365 10.44 -19.62 -10.82
C MET A 365 9.01 -19.40 -10.29
N HIS A 366 8.03 -19.33 -11.18
CA HIS A 366 6.62 -19.24 -10.79
C HIS A 366 6.17 -20.49 -10.02
N GLU A 367 6.43 -21.69 -10.57
CA GLU A 367 6.07 -22.95 -9.93
C GLU A 367 6.80 -23.15 -8.60
N LEU A 368 8.05 -22.70 -8.52
CA LEU A 368 8.82 -22.77 -7.29
C LEU A 368 8.28 -21.84 -6.20
N MET A 369 7.85 -20.62 -6.56
CA MET A 369 7.17 -19.72 -5.62
C MET A 369 5.82 -20.26 -5.17
N ALA A 370 5.06 -20.89 -6.07
CA ALA A 370 3.80 -21.56 -5.73
C ALA A 370 4.04 -22.73 -4.75
N PHE A 371 5.11 -23.50 -4.95
CA PHE A 371 5.53 -24.53 -4.01
C PHE A 371 5.89 -23.96 -2.64
N ASP A 372 6.68 -22.88 -2.58
CA ASP A 372 7.05 -22.21 -1.33
C ASP A 372 5.81 -21.68 -0.58
N THR A 373 4.84 -21.15 -1.33
CA THR A 373 3.55 -20.67 -0.77
C THR A 373 2.75 -21.84 -0.21
N ALA A 374 2.65 -22.95 -0.95
CA ALA A 374 1.96 -24.16 -0.47
C ALA A 374 2.60 -24.71 0.83
N ILE A 375 3.93 -24.73 0.92
CA ILE A 375 4.64 -25.17 2.13
C ILE A 375 4.36 -24.23 3.32
N ARG A 376 4.28 -22.92 3.10
CA ARG A 376 3.97 -21.95 4.17
C ARG A 376 2.51 -21.98 4.59
N GLU A 377 1.60 -21.91 3.64
CA GLU A 377 0.16 -21.71 3.92
C GLU A 377 -0.57 -23.00 4.25
N SER A 378 -0.31 -24.08 3.49
CA SER A 378 -1.00 -25.35 3.70
C SER A 378 -0.41 -26.17 4.85
N TRP A 379 0.90 -26.05 5.08
CA TRP A 379 1.61 -26.85 6.08
C TRP A 379 2.08 -26.06 7.30
N GLY A 380 1.98 -24.73 7.27
CA GLY A 380 2.44 -23.87 8.37
C GLY A 380 3.90 -24.10 8.74
N TYR A 381 4.76 -24.39 7.76
CA TYR A 381 6.14 -24.83 7.97
C TYR A 381 6.97 -23.82 8.76
N MET A 382 7.44 -24.24 9.92
CA MET A 382 8.33 -23.49 10.79
C MET A 382 9.60 -24.30 11.04
N PRO A 383 10.74 -23.93 10.42
CA PRO A 383 11.99 -24.68 10.59
C PRO A 383 12.57 -24.64 11.99
N ILE A 384 12.29 -23.55 12.74
CA ILE A 384 12.80 -23.32 14.12
C ILE A 384 11.72 -22.60 14.93
N PRO A 385 11.24 -23.22 16.07
CA PRO A 385 10.03 -22.75 16.79
C PRO A 385 10.14 -21.37 17.42
N ARG A 386 11.32 -20.95 17.87
CA ARG A 386 11.53 -19.69 18.59
C ARG A 386 12.18 -18.58 17.78
N MET A 387 12.52 -18.81 16.52
CA MET A 387 13.02 -17.76 15.65
C MET A 387 11.82 -17.04 15.01
N LEU A 388 11.70 -15.74 15.27
CA LEU A 388 10.75 -14.82 14.63
C LEU A 388 11.01 -14.64 13.12
N THR A 389 11.99 -15.36 12.56
CA THR A 389 12.31 -15.28 11.13
C THR A 389 11.53 -16.35 10.37
N GLU A 390 10.60 -15.88 9.54
CA GLU A 390 9.89 -16.73 8.61
C GLU A 390 10.86 -17.51 7.69
N TRP A 391 10.45 -18.71 7.31
CA TRP A 391 11.17 -19.49 6.30
C TRP A 391 11.16 -18.77 4.94
N LYS A 392 12.32 -18.48 4.42
CA LYS A 392 12.48 -17.67 3.20
C LYS A 392 12.11 -18.39 1.91
N GLY A 393 11.95 -19.70 1.93
CA GLY A 393 11.61 -20.50 0.75
C GLY A 393 12.81 -21.07 0.01
N VAL A 394 12.55 -22.11 -0.79
CA VAL A 394 13.53 -22.69 -1.73
C VAL A 394 13.88 -21.66 -2.81
N THR A 395 12.90 -20.88 -3.23
CA THR A 395 13.10 -19.77 -4.20
C THR A 395 14.20 -18.84 -3.74
N TRP A 396 14.19 -18.44 -2.46
CA TRP A 396 15.23 -17.56 -1.89
C TRP A 396 16.62 -18.20 -1.96
N ILE A 397 16.74 -19.51 -1.68
CA ILE A 397 18.01 -20.21 -1.77
C ILE A 397 18.56 -20.14 -3.19
N ILE A 398 17.72 -20.38 -4.19
CA ILE A 398 18.11 -20.36 -5.60
C ILE A 398 18.46 -18.94 -6.06
N LEU A 399 17.63 -17.97 -5.72
CA LEU A 399 17.81 -16.59 -6.17
C LEU A 399 19.01 -15.91 -5.50
N GLU A 400 19.16 -16.07 -4.17
CA GLU A 400 20.17 -15.36 -3.38
C GLU A 400 21.49 -16.15 -3.29
N LYS A 401 21.45 -17.42 -2.78
CA LYS A 401 22.68 -18.20 -2.58
C LYS A 401 23.33 -18.64 -3.89
N HIS A 402 22.51 -18.96 -4.90
CA HIS A 402 23.02 -19.41 -6.20
C HIS A 402 23.03 -18.33 -7.27
N GLY A 403 22.60 -17.09 -6.95
CA GLY A 403 22.78 -15.93 -7.80
C GLY A 403 21.88 -15.85 -9.05
N TYR A 404 20.77 -16.59 -9.10
CA TYR A 404 19.88 -16.63 -10.27
C TYR A 404 18.88 -15.45 -10.31
N PHE A 405 18.91 -14.55 -9.32
CA PHE A 405 17.98 -13.41 -9.29
C PHE A 405 18.18 -12.46 -10.49
N ALA A 406 19.40 -12.03 -10.77
CA ALA A 406 19.66 -11.06 -11.84
C ALA A 406 19.31 -11.60 -13.24
N PRO A 407 19.65 -12.85 -13.62
CA PRO A 407 19.18 -13.44 -14.87
C PRO A 407 17.66 -13.54 -14.96
N TRP A 408 16.97 -13.94 -13.89
CA TRP A 408 15.52 -14.05 -13.88
C TRP A 408 14.85 -12.66 -13.97
N LEU A 409 15.32 -11.67 -13.20
CA LEU A 409 14.81 -10.28 -13.29
C LEU A 409 14.95 -9.72 -14.71
N ALA A 410 16.07 -9.99 -15.39
CA ALA A 410 16.28 -9.57 -16.77
C ALA A 410 15.23 -10.18 -17.71
N VAL A 411 14.94 -11.47 -17.55
CA VAL A 411 13.92 -12.19 -18.33
C VAL A 411 12.52 -11.60 -18.08
N GLU A 412 12.13 -11.41 -16.83
CA GLU A 412 10.82 -10.83 -16.48
C GLU A 412 10.70 -9.38 -16.99
N LYS A 413 11.78 -8.61 -16.92
CA LYS A 413 11.82 -7.25 -17.48
C LYS A 413 11.62 -7.24 -18.99
N ASP A 414 12.29 -8.10 -19.71
CA ASP A 414 12.17 -8.21 -21.16
C ASP A 414 10.75 -8.64 -21.59
N PHE A 415 10.15 -9.59 -20.86
CA PHE A 415 8.74 -9.98 -21.08
C PHE A 415 7.78 -8.85 -20.79
N ALA A 416 7.94 -8.14 -19.68
CA ALA A 416 7.09 -7.02 -19.28
C ALA A 416 7.17 -5.88 -20.32
N LEU A 417 8.38 -5.48 -20.73
CA LEU A 417 8.60 -4.42 -21.70
C LEU A 417 8.11 -4.81 -23.10
N SER A 418 8.30 -6.07 -23.51
CA SER A 418 7.79 -6.57 -24.78
C SER A 418 6.25 -6.54 -24.79
N ARG A 419 5.61 -6.98 -23.71
CA ARG A 419 4.15 -6.95 -23.58
C ARG A 419 3.62 -5.52 -23.52
N TYR A 420 4.30 -4.63 -22.77
CA TYR A 420 3.98 -3.21 -22.73
C TYR A 420 4.01 -2.57 -24.14
N LYS A 421 5.07 -2.83 -24.91
CA LYS A 421 5.15 -2.35 -26.29
C LYS A 421 3.98 -2.87 -27.15
N SER A 422 3.64 -4.15 -27.03
CA SER A 422 2.50 -4.73 -27.73
C SER A 422 1.18 -4.05 -27.35
N ILE A 423 0.99 -3.68 -26.08
CA ILE A 423 -0.20 -2.97 -25.61
C ILE A 423 -0.23 -1.54 -26.16
N ARG A 424 0.88 -0.81 -26.09
CA ARG A 424 0.97 0.56 -26.58
C ARG A 424 0.79 0.67 -28.09
N ASP A 425 1.40 -0.24 -28.84
CA ASP A 425 1.43 -0.23 -30.29
C ASP A 425 0.18 -0.91 -30.91
N ALA A 426 -0.72 -1.45 -30.09
CA ALA A 426 -1.98 -2.03 -30.56
C ALA A 426 -2.88 -0.96 -31.21
N PRO A 427 -3.51 -1.24 -32.35
CA PRO A 427 -4.29 -0.24 -33.11
C PRO A 427 -5.48 0.32 -32.32
N ASP A 428 -6.03 -0.45 -31.37
CA ASP A 428 -7.15 -0.06 -30.50
C ASP A 428 -6.73 0.46 -29.15
N SER A 429 -5.43 0.61 -28.90
CA SER A 429 -4.88 1.06 -27.61
C SER A 429 -5.39 2.44 -27.19
N GLY A 430 -5.53 3.35 -28.18
CA GLY A 430 -6.06 4.70 -27.98
C GLY A 430 -7.59 4.80 -27.97
N ASP A 431 -8.33 3.71 -28.12
CA ASP A 431 -9.81 3.75 -28.08
C ASP A 431 -10.30 3.83 -26.64
N VAL A 432 -11.34 4.65 -26.41
CA VAL A 432 -12.02 4.72 -25.12
C VAL A 432 -12.80 3.43 -24.89
N ASP A 433 -12.70 2.87 -23.69
CA ASP A 433 -13.50 1.73 -23.28
C ASP A 433 -14.88 2.20 -22.77
N PHE A 434 -15.89 2.11 -23.65
CA PHE A 434 -17.26 2.51 -23.31
C PHE A 434 -18.00 1.48 -22.44
N ASP A 435 -17.48 0.27 -22.27
CA ASP A 435 -18.07 -0.78 -21.45
C ASP A 435 -17.67 -0.65 -19.97
N ALA A 436 -16.70 0.25 -19.65
CA ALA A 436 -16.31 0.56 -18.30
C ALA A 436 -17.47 1.17 -17.46
N ASP A 437 -17.38 1.08 -16.13
CA ASP A 437 -18.39 1.56 -15.19
C ASP A 437 -18.82 3.02 -15.48
N ALA A 438 -20.14 3.23 -15.54
CA ALA A 438 -20.73 4.54 -15.83
C ALA A 438 -20.48 5.58 -14.72
N THR A 439 -20.13 5.15 -13.50
CA THR A 439 -19.82 6.05 -12.38
C THR A 439 -18.39 6.59 -12.43
N GLN A 440 -17.54 6.02 -13.27
CA GLN A 440 -16.13 6.35 -13.42
C GLN A 440 -15.85 6.97 -14.78
N THR A 441 -14.79 7.79 -14.84
CA THR A 441 -14.27 8.26 -16.12
C THR A 441 -13.71 7.08 -16.91
N LYS A 442 -14.07 7.02 -18.18
CA LYS A 442 -13.71 5.91 -19.05
C LYS A 442 -12.28 6.04 -19.55
N PRO A 443 -11.41 5.09 -19.22
CA PRO A 443 -10.03 5.07 -19.70
C PRO A 443 -9.94 4.58 -21.16
N THR A 444 -8.76 4.67 -21.72
CA THR A 444 -8.46 3.95 -22.97
C THR A 444 -8.24 2.47 -22.71
N LYS A 445 -8.51 1.62 -23.68
CA LYS A 445 -8.23 0.18 -23.62
C LYS A 445 -6.76 -0.11 -23.35
N GLY A 446 -5.87 0.76 -23.84
CA GLY A 446 -4.43 0.68 -23.52
C GLY A 446 -4.13 0.85 -22.05
N ALA A 447 -4.79 1.80 -21.37
CA ALA A 447 -4.60 2.02 -19.91
C ALA A 447 -5.11 0.84 -19.08
N ILE A 448 -6.23 0.22 -19.46
CA ILE A 448 -6.77 -0.96 -18.77
C ILE A 448 -5.81 -2.14 -18.92
N ARG A 449 -5.39 -2.45 -20.14
CA ARG A 449 -4.44 -3.55 -20.41
C ARG A 449 -3.09 -3.32 -19.75
N LEU A 450 -2.68 -2.07 -19.59
CA LEU A 450 -1.47 -1.70 -18.85
C LEU A 450 -1.64 -2.03 -17.37
N ASN A 451 -2.77 -1.67 -16.75
CA ASN A 451 -3.05 -2.03 -15.37
C ASN A 451 -3.03 -3.56 -15.16
N ASP A 452 -3.69 -4.33 -16.05
CA ASP A 452 -3.69 -5.80 -15.98
C ASP A 452 -2.27 -6.38 -16.08
N LEU A 453 -1.44 -5.79 -16.94
CA LEU A 453 -0.03 -6.17 -17.05
C LEU A 453 0.71 -5.91 -15.72
N LEU A 454 0.51 -4.74 -15.12
CA LEU A 454 1.18 -4.36 -13.88
C LEU A 454 0.71 -5.20 -12.68
N GLU A 455 -0.58 -5.54 -12.62
CA GLU A 455 -1.10 -6.51 -11.63
C GLU A 455 -0.49 -7.90 -11.84
N THR A 456 -0.36 -8.34 -13.09
CA THR A 456 0.32 -9.61 -13.41
C THR A 456 1.77 -9.59 -12.95
N ILE A 457 2.50 -8.49 -13.17
CA ILE A 457 3.89 -8.32 -12.70
C ILE A 457 3.93 -8.35 -11.18
N THR A 458 3.04 -7.66 -10.48
CA THR A 458 2.95 -7.69 -9.01
C THR A 458 2.80 -9.11 -8.49
N ASN A 459 1.92 -9.90 -9.09
CA ASN A 459 1.71 -11.30 -8.70
C ASN A 459 2.95 -12.17 -8.93
N ARG A 460 3.84 -11.79 -9.87
CA ARG A 460 5.10 -12.52 -10.12
C ARG A 460 6.10 -12.39 -8.97
N TYR A 461 6.12 -11.27 -8.25
CA TYR A 461 7.10 -11.06 -7.20
C TYR A 461 6.50 -10.93 -5.79
N ARG A 462 5.17 -10.95 -5.67
CA ARG A 462 4.47 -10.92 -4.37
C ARG A 462 4.95 -12.02 -3.43
N GLY A 463 5.19 -13.23 -3.95
CA GLY A 463 5.64 -14.39 -3.18
C GLY A 463 7.12 -14.37 -2.79
N LEU A 464 7.93 -13.41 -3.22
CA LEU A 464 9.33 -13.31 -2.82
C LEU A 464 9.45 -12.96 -1.34
N SER A 465 10.43 -13.57 -0.66
CA SER A 465 10.72 -13.28 0.75
C SER A 465 11.76 -12.16 0.94
N SER A 466 12.51 -11.82 -0.10
CA SER A 466 13.56 -10.80 -0.03
C SER A 466 13.03 -9.42 -0.39
N PHE A 467 13.06 -8.48 0.57
CA PHE A 467 12.71 -7.08 0.36
C PHE A 467 13.47 -6.44 -0.81
N SER A 468 14.80 -6.64 -0.88
CA SER A 468 15.61 -6.03 -1.95
C SER A 468 15.23 -6.54 -3.34
N GLN A 469 14.83 -7.81 -3.45
CA GLN A 469 14.37 -8.40 -4.70
C GLN A 469 12.99 -7.84 -5.09
N LYS A 470 12.05 -7.71 -4.16
CA LYS A 470 10.75 -7.07 -4.37
C LYS A 470 10.92 -5.63 -4.86
N MET A 471 11.78 -4.85 -4.19
CA MET A 471 12.06 -3.47 -4.57
C MET A 471 12.68 -3.35 -5.97
N ARG A 472 13.53 -4.29 -6.38
CA ARG A 472 14.07 -4.31 -7.74
C ARG A 472 13.00 -4.54 -8.81
N PHE A 473 12.08 -5.46 -8.59
CA PHE A 473 10.94 -5.66 -9.50
C PHE A 473 10.09 -4.39 -9.62
N LEU A 474 9.78 -3.76 -8.48
CA LEU A 474 9.02 -2.52 -8.46
C LEU A 474 9.72 -1.40 -9.25
N LEU A 475 11.01 -1.15 -8.97
CA LEU A 475 11.75 -0.02 -9.53
C LEU A 475 12.16 -0.25 -11.00
N ASP A 476 12.67 -1.45 -11.30
CA ASP A 476 13.27 -1.72 -12.61
C ASP A 476 12.22 -2.10 -13.68
N ILE A 477 11.02 -2.52 -13.25
CA ILE A 477 9.96 -2.93 -14.16
C ILE A 477 8.72 -2.04 -13.99
N GLN A 478 8.04 -2.06 -12.85
CA GLN A 478 6.73 -1.42 -12.71
C GLN A 478 6.81 0.11 -12.81
N LEU A 479 7.68 0.75 -12.02
CA LEU A 479 7.83 2.21 -12.08
C LEU A 479 8.41 2.65 -13.43
N SER A 480 9.30 1.88 -14.03
CA SER A 480 9.81 2.17 -15.38
C SER A 480 8.71 2.15 -16.44
N ILE A 481 7.76 1.21 -16.35
CA ILE A 481 6.62 1.14 -17.27
C ILE A 481 5.63 2.29 -17.02
N PHE A 482 5.38 2.66 -15.75
CA PHE A 482 4.57 3.84 -15.42
C PHE A 482 5.18 5.13 -15.97
N ASP A 483 6.49 5.31 -15.81
CA ASP A 483 7.19 6.48 -16.34
C ASP A 483 7.12 6.54 -17.87
N ASP A 484 7.35 5.42 -18.54
CA ASP A 484 7.25 5.35 -20.01
C ASP A 484 5.83 5.64 -20.51
N TYR A 485 4.81 5.15 -19.80
CA TYR A 485 3.42 5.43 -20.19
C TYR A 485 3.01 6.87 -19.88
N HIS A 486 3.46 7.42 -18.73
CA HIS A 486 3.28 8.84 -18.45
C HIS A 486 3.91 9.71 -19.53
N ASN A 487 5.15 9.40 -19.94
CA ASN A 487 5.84 10.12 -21.02
C ASN A 487 5.09 9.99 -22.37
N HIS A 488 4.49 8.84 -22.63
CA HIS A 488 3.65 8.62 -23.82
C HIS A 488 2.40 9.54 -23.79
N LEU A 489 1.67 9.58 -22.67
CA LEU A 489 0.51 10.46 -22.52
C LEU A 489 0.91 11.94 -22.54
N HIS A 490 2.00 12.31 -21.88
CA HIS A 490 2.54 13.66 -21.90
C HIS A 490 2.97 14.07 -23.32
N GLY A 491 3.59 13.17 -24.06
CA GLY A 491 3.93 13.40 -25.48
C GLY A 491 2.68 13.64 -26.34
N ALA A 492 1.60 12.90 -26.09
CA ALA A 492 0.31 13.11 -26.77
C ALA A 492 -0.30 14.49 -26.43
N LEU A 493 -0.20 14.93 -25.15
CA LEU A 493 -0.62 16.27 -24.73
C LEU A 493 0.24 17.35 -25.39
N GLN A 494 1.56 17.19 -25.44
CA GLN A 494 2.44 18.13 -26.13
C GLN A 494 2.15 18.21 -27.64
N ALA A 495 1.86 17.08 -28.28
CA ALA A 495 1.44 17.09 -29.70
C ALA A 495 0.13 17.88 -29.90
N TYR A 496 -0.85 17.74 -28.98
CA TYR A 496 -2.05 18.55 -28.98
C TYR A 496 -1.74 20.05 -28.80
N LEU A 497 -0.90 20.41 -27.84
CA LEU A 497 -0.49 21.79 -27.58
C LEU A 497 0.18 22.42 -28.79
N VAL A 498 1.08 21.71 -29.46
CA VAL A 498 1.71 22.18 -30.70
C VAL A 498 0.67 22.39 -31.78
N ALA A 499 -0.29 21.45 -31.93
CA ALA A 499 -1.39 21.57 -32.93
C ALA A 499 -2.35 22.73 -32.60
N SER A 500 -2.58 23.05 -31.33
CA SER A 500 -3.48 24.12 -30.87
C SER A 500 -2.85 25.52 -31.00
N HIS A 501 -1.52 25.64 -30.97
CA HIS A 501 -0.82 26.93 -31.12
C HIS A 501 -0.84 27.44 -32.57
N THR A 502 -0.92 28.77 -32.74
CA THR A 502 -1.01 29.43 -34.04
C THR A 502 0.18 29.10 -34.95
N ALA A 503 1.39 29.01 -34.39
CA ALA A 503 2.60 28.64 -35.13
C ALA A 503 2.58 27.17 -35.58
N GLY A 504 2.07 26.26 -34.76
CA GLY A 504 1.92 24.84 -35.09
C GLY A 504 0.85 24.63 -36.18
N ARG A 505 -0.25 25.36 -36.13
CA ARG A 505 -1.33 25.33 -37.19
C ARG A 505 -0.82 25.80 -38.55
N LEU A 506 -0.02 26.84 -38.59
CA LEU A 506 0.60 27.33 -39.83
C LEU A 506 1.60 26.33 -40.43
N LEU A 507 2.29 25.56 -39.60
CA LEU A 507 3.25 24.57 -40.08
C LEU A 507 2.62 23.25 -40.51
N HIS A 508 1.50 22.86 -39.93
CA HIS A 508 0.86 21.57 -40.15
C HIS A 508 -0.48 21.66 -40.92
N GLY A 509 -0.90 22.85 -41.34
CA GLY A 509 -2.10 23.05 -42.18
C GLY A 509 -3.44 22.74 -41.49
N GLY A 510 -3.45 22.67 -40.13
CA GLY A 510 -4.64 22.41 -39.33
C GLY A 510 -5.56 23.63 -39.18
N SER A 511 -6.89 23.43 -39.17
CA SER A 511 -7.84 24.50 -38.87
C SER A 511 -7.96 24.67 -37.33
N GLU A 512 -8.39 25.85 -36.89
CA GLU A 512 -8.70 26.12 -35.48
C GLU A 512 -9.85 25.23 -34.97
N ALA A 513 -10.80 24.96 -35.82
CA ALA A 513 -11.92 24.08 -35.58
C ALA A 513 -11.53 22.61 -35.40
N ASP A 514 -10.44 22.15 -36.01
CA ASP A 514 -9.94 20.78 -35.78
C ASP A 514 -9.22 20.64 -34.46
N ALA A 515 -8.46 21.66 -34.01
CA ALA A 515 -7.69 21.61 -32.79
C ALA A 515 -8.56 21.77 -31.52
N PHE A 516 -9.51 22.71 -31.54
CA PHE A 516 -10.37 22.99 -30.38
C PHE A 516 -11.74 22.30 -30.50
N GLY A 517 -12.11 21.75 -31.63
CA GLY A 517 -13.36 21.03 -31.87
C GLY A 517 -13.38 19.62 -31.25
N LEU A 518 -14.34 18.80 -31.70
CA LEU A 518 -14.57 17.46 -31.15
C LEU A 518 -13.32 16.57 -31.18
N LYS A 519 -12.53 16.57 -32.25
CA LYS A 519 -11.32 15.75 -32.40
C LYS A 519 -10.24 16.11 -31.36
N GLY A 520 -10.02 17.41 -31.11
CA GLY A 520 -9.11 17.86 -30.10
C GLY A 520 -9.57 17.46 -28.69
N LEU A 521 -10.87 17.64 -28.43
CA LEU A 521 -11.50 17.27 -27.18
C LEU A 521 -11.45 15.74 -26.91
N GLU A 522 -11.66 14.93 -27.97
CA GLU A 522 -11.48 13.46 -27.90
C GLU A 522 -10.06 13.09 -27.49
N SER A 523 -9.06 13.74 -28.07
CA SER A 523 -7.65 13.49 -27.73
C SER A 523 -7.35 13.85 -26.28
N LEU A 524 -7.83 14.99 -25.79
CA LEU A 524 -7.68 15.41 -24.40
C LEU A 524 -8.43 14.48 -23.46
N ALA A 525 -9.65 14.07 -23.77
CA ALA A 525 -10.46 13.18 -22.96
C ALA A 525 -9.83 11.78 -22.82
N LYS A 526 -9.17 11.27 -23.86
CA LYS A 526 -8.42 10.01 -23.82
C LYS A 526 -7.23 10.08 -22.85
N ILE A 527 -6.46 11.18 -22.91
CA ILE A 527 -5.32 11.40 -21.99
C ILE A 527 -5.85 11.58 -20.58
N TYR A 528 -6.85 12.42 -20.39
CA TYR A 528 -7.49 12.70 -19.11
C TYR A 528 -8.00 11.41 -18.46
N GLY A 529 -8.81 10.62 -19.19
CA GLY A 529 -9.41 9.39 -18.69
C GLY A 529 -8.36 8.32 -18.33
N SER A 530 -7.31 8.19 -19.13
CA SER A 530 -6.20 7.26 -18.85
C SER A 530 -5.39 7.70 -17.63
N ALA A 531 -5.15 9.00 -17.49
CA ALA A 531 -4.42 9.56 -16.34
C ALA A 531 -5.23 9.42 -15.05
N GLU A 532 -6.54 9.75 -15.05
CA GLU A 532 -7.43 9.59 -13.89
C GLU A 532 -7.56 8.13 -13.46
N PHE A 533 -7.66 7.21 -14.42
CA PHE A 533 -7.75 5.78 -14.15
C PHE A 533 -6.50 5.25 -13.45
N LEU A 534 -5.31 5.57 -13.97
CA LEU A 534 -4.06 5.11 -13.39
C LEU A 534 -3.73 5.82 -12.06
N GLU A 535 -4.04 7.11 -11.92
CA GLU A 535 -3.96 7.85 -10.64
C GLU A 535 -4.75 7.10 -9.54
N ARG A 536 -5.99 6.72 -9.84
CA ARG A 536 -6.84 5.98 -8.90
C ARG A 536 -6.29 4.59 -8.60
N LYS A 537 -5.85 3.86 -9.63
CA LYS A 537 -5.28 2.52 -9.44
C LYS A 537 -4.01 2.53 -8.59
N MET A 538 -3.17 3.56 -8.72
CA MET A 538 -2.00 3.73 -7.85
C MET A 538 -2.41 4.05 -6.40
N SER A 539 -3.49 4.83 -6.20
CA SER A 539 -4.04 5.05 -4.87
C SER A 539 -4.58 3.75 -4.27
N ASP A 540 -5.36 2.97 -5.04
CA ASP A 540 -5.85 1.65 -4.60
C ASP A 540 -4.68 0.72 -4.20
N TRP A 541 -3.55 0.78 -4.94
CA TRP A 541 -2.37 -0.03 -4.63
C TRP A 541 -1.58 0.50 -3.44
N SER A 542 -1.58 1.81 -3.20
CA SER A 542 -0.99 2.38 -1.98
C SER A 542 -1.67 1.88 -0.72
N ASP A 543 -2.96 1.49 -0.81
CA ASP A 543 -3.74 0.90 0.28
C ASP A 543 -3.65 -0.65 0.33
N ASP A 544 -3.05 -1.32 -0.67
CA ASP A 544 -2.83 -2.77 -0.65
C ASP A 544 -1.79 -3.15 0.41
N VAL A 545 -2.12 -4.13 1.25
CA VAL A 545 -1.29 -4.61 2.36
C VAL A 545 0.13 -4.94 1.91
N PHE A 546 0.31 -5.54 0.74
CA PHE A 546 1.62 -5.88 0.20
C PHE A 546 2.51 -4.65 -0.03
N PHE A 547 1.95 -3.57 -0.57
CA PHE A 547 2.70 -2.34 -0.81
C PHE A 547 2.89 -1.51 0.46
N LEU A 548 1.92 -1.56 1.39
CA LEU A 548 2.07 -0.97 2.72
C LEU A 548 3.21 -1.63 3.51
N GLU A 549 3.29 -2.96 3.51
CA GLU A 549 4.40 -3.70 4.14
C GLU A 549 5.76 -3.33 3.52
N LEU A 550 5.82 -3.19 2.19
CA LEU A 550 7.04 -2.75 1.51
C LEU A 550 7.44 -1.32 1.90
N TRP A 551 6.47 -0.44 2.05
CA TRP A 551 6.68 0.94 2.44
C TRP A 551 7.16 1.06 3.90
N ASP A 552 6.53 0.34 4.80
CA ASP A 552 6.90 0.29 6.22
C ASP A 552 8.31 -0.28 6.41
N GLU A 553 8.64 -1.37 5.70
CA GLU A 553 9.97 -1.97 5.75
C GLU A 553 11.04 -1.03 5.17
N LEU A 554 10.73 -0.29 4.11
CA LEU A 554 11.63 0.73 3.54
C LEU A 554 11.93 1.82 4.57
N HIS A 555 10.90 2.33 5.26
CA HIS A 555 11.03 3.35 6.29
C HIS A 555 11.78 2.84 7.53
N TYR A 556 11.48 1.62 7.97
CA TYR A 556 12.18 0.98 9.08
C TYR A 556 13.68 0.87 8.79
N ARG A 557 14.06 0.40 7.60
CA ARG A 557 15.46 0.27 7.17
C ARG A 557 16.14 1.64 7.02
N ALA A 558 15.45 2.64 6.53
CA ALA A 558 15.95 4.00 6.42
C ALA A 558 16.28 4.60 7.80
N LYS A 559 15.40 4.41 8.77
CA LYS A 559 15.59 4.88 10.16
C LYS A 559 16.75 4.16 10.86
N THR A 560 16.86 2.85 10.66
CA THR A 560 17.87 2.01 11.31
C THR A 560 19.28 2.26 10.74
N ASN A 561 19.38 2.61 9.46
CA ASN A 561 20.66 2.83 8.77
C ASN A 561 21.16 4.29 8.80
N SER A 562 20.43 5.22 9.42
CA SER A 562 20.84 6.62 9.55
C SER A 562 22.13 6.84 10.39
N GLY A 563 22.66 5.81 11.03
CA GLY A 563 23.82 5.87 11.93
C GLY A 563 25.13 5.27 11.37
N ALA A 564 25.14 4.60 10.25
CA ALA A 564 26.37 4.03 9.68
C ALA A 564 26.26 4.03 8.14
N ASN A 565 27.37 4.33 7.45
CA ASN A 565 27.54 4.21 5.99
C ASN A 565 27.29 2.77 5.47
N ALA A 566 26.14 2.19 5.77
CA ALA A 566 25.76 0.86 5.34
C ALA A 566 24.97 1.00 4.02
N SER A 567 25.64 0.79 2.90
CA SER A 567 24.99 0.36 1.69
C SER A 567 24.21 -0.91 2.06
N ILE A 568 22.88 -0.84 2.09
CA ILE A 568 22.03 -2.02 1.91
C ILE A 568 22.65 -2.74 0.72
N GLY A 569 22.88 -4.04 0.77
CA GLY A 569 23.59 -4.83 -0.26
C GLY A 569 23.12 -4.67 -1.71
N THR A 570 22.28 -3.70 -1.95
CA THR A 570 21.98 -3.01 -3.21
C THR A 570 21.92 -1.51 -2.88
N ASN A 571 22.58 -0.66 -3.62
CA ASN A 571 22.68 0.80 -3.47
C ASN A 571 21.36 1.57 -3.62
N LEU A 572 20.26 1.09 -2.99
CA LEU A 572 18.94 1.68 -3.05
C LEU A 572 18.66 2.44 -1.76
N ARG A 573 18.67 3.78 -1.84
CA ARG A 573 18.20 4.68 -0.76
C ARG A 573 16.73 5.01 -0.97
N VAL A 574 16.04 5.43 0.09
CA VAL A 574 14.69 6.02 0.00
C VAL A 574 14.70 7.17 -1.01
N ASP A 575 15.78 7.99 -0.98
CA ASP A 575 16.01 9.08 -1.93
C ASP A 575 16.18 8.59 -3.38
N ASP A 576 16.70 7.38 -3.62
CA ASP A 576 16.84 6.81 -4.96
C ASP A 576 15.49 6.32 -5.51
N VAL A 577 14.61 5.83 -4.64
CA VAL A 577 13.22 5.48 -4.99
C VAL A 577 12.45 6.77 -5.28
N ALA A 578 12.54 7.76 -4.40
CA ALA A 578 11.96 9.07 -4.58
C ALA A 578 12.56 9.81 -5.79
N ALA A 579 13.87 9.70 -6.05
CA ALA A 579 14.52 10.33 -7.19
C ALA A 579 14.17 9.66 -8.53
N LYS A 580 13.97 8.34 -8.57
CA LYS A 580 13.50 7.66 -9.80
C LYS A 580 12.05 8.01 -10.11
N THR A 581 11.20 8.15 -9.10
CA THR A 581 9.83 8.65 -9.27
C THR A 581 9.77 10.15 -9.54
N SER A 582 10.71 10.95 -9.04
CA SER A 582 10.74 12.40 -9.24
C SER A 582 11.54 12.88 -10.45
N ASN A 583 12.40 12.07 -11.06
CA ASN A 583 13.17 12.48 -12.24
C ASN A 583 12.31 12.77 -13.48
N SER A 584 11.14 12.14 -13.58
CA SER A 584 10.13 12.48 -14.60
C SER A 584 9.47 13.84 -14.33
N ILE A 585 9.43 14.28 -13.08
CA ILE A 585 8.78 15.52 -12.63
C ILE A 585 9.75 16.72 -12.73
N LYS A 586 11.05 16.53 -12.51
CA LYS A 586 12.05 17.61 -12.58
C LYS A 586 12.31 18.17 -13.98
N ALA A 587 11.81 17.48 -15.03
CA ALA A 587 11.83 18.01 -16.39
C ALA A 587 10.73 19.06 -16.66
N THR A 588 9.78 19.26 -15.73
CA THR A 588 8.69 20.21 -15.90
C THR A 588 8.46 20.99 -14.59
N GLU A 589 9.15 22.13 -14.50
CA GLU A 589 8.88 23.26 -13.60
C GLU A 589 9.28 23.21 -12.12
N SER A 590 10.25 24.06 -11.83
CA SER A 590 10.43 24.79 -10.58
C SER A 590 9.14 25.50 -10.14
N SER A 591 8.49 25.05 -9.09
CA SER A 591 7.73 25.92 -8.18
C SER A 591 7.46 25.23 -6.85
N ASP A 592 7.98 25.85 -5.80
CA ASP A 592 7.50 25.96 -4.43
C ASP A 592 6.49 24.89 -3.94
N ALA A 593 7.02 23.86 -3.30
CA ALA A 593 6.28 23.11 -2.32
C ALA A 593 7.21 22.64 -1.19
N ASP A 594 7.44 23.55 -0.26
CA ASP A 594 7.74 23.24 1.13
C ASP A 594 6.47 22.58 1.70
N GLY A 595 6.50 21.31 2.03
CA GLY A 595 5.34 20.66 2.64
C GLY A 595 5.55 19.17 2.88
N ASP A 596 5.96 18.82 4.09
CA ASP A 596 5.69 17.56 4.81
C ASP A 596 5.92 16.24 4.05
N ALA A 597 7.17 15.80 4.06
CA ALA A 597 7.61 14.50 3.54
C ALA A 597 7.28 13.30 4.48
N GLY A 598 6.27 13.43 5.33
CA GLY A 598 6.03 12.56 6.49
C GLY A 598 4.87 11.57 6.39
N GLY A 599 4.32 11.26 5.22
CA GLY A 599 3.14 10.40 5.20
C GLY A 599 2.74 9.82 3.85
N SER A 600 3.59 9.90 2.84
CA SER A 600 3.21 9.45 1.50
C SER A 600 3.42 7.94 1.30
N GLY A 601 2.55 7.32 0.51
CA GLY A 601 2.65 5.92 0.08
C GLY A 601 3.69 5.71 -1.02
N LEU A 602 3.92 4.45 -1.36
CA LEU A 602 4.95 4.02 -2.32
C LEU A 602 4.74 4.60 -3.74
N PHE A 603 3.48 4.80 -4.15
CA PHE A 603 3.10 5.29 -5.48
C PHE A 603 2.69 6.76 -5.51
N ASP A 604 2.68 7.47 -4.39
CA ASP A 604 2.09 8.81 -4.30
C ASP A 604 2.77 9.83 -5.22
N GLN A 605 4.09 9.76 -5.38
CA GLN A 605 4.80 10.63 -6.30
C GLN A 605 4.47 10.33 -7.77
N THR A 606 4.35 9.05 -8.12
CA THR A 606 3.93 8.65 -9.46
C THR A 606 2.48 9.04 -9.71
N ALA A 607 1.58 8.82 -8.75
CA ALA A 607 0.18 9.26 -8.81
C ALA A 607 0.06 10.78 -8.93
N LEU A 608 0.91 11.54 -8.23
CA LEU A 608 0.97 13.00 -8.34
C LEU A 608 1.33 13.45 -9.76
N ALA A 609 2.29 12.77 -10.43
CA ALA A 609 2.64 13.08 -11.82
C ALA A 609 1.45 12.87 -12.77
N TYR A 610 0.69 11.78 -12.59
CA TYR A 610 -0.52 11.52 -13.38
C TYR A 610 -1.65 12.51 -13.05
N ARG A 611 -1.78 12.94 -11.79
CA ARG A 611 -2.69 14.00 -11.37
C ARG A 611 -2.38 15.32 -12.04
N GLN A 612 -1.12 15.74 -12.03
CA GLN A 612 -0.70 16.97 -12.71
C GLN A 612 -0.96 16.92 -14.21
N LEU A 613 -0.70 15.76 -14.85
CA LEU A 613 -1.02 15.57 -16.25
C LEU A 613 -2.53 15.70 -16.51
N ARG A 614 -3.38 15.12 -15.67
CA ARG A 614 -4.84 15.21 -15.73
C ARG A 614 -5.32 16.66 -15.57
N GLU A 615 -4.76 17.37 -14.58
CA GLU A 615 -5.09 18.79 -14.33
C GLU A 615 -4.72 19.68 -15.53
N ARG A 616 -3.55 19.46 -16.12
CA ARG A 616 -3.17 20.18 -17.36
C ARG A 616 -4.11 19.87 -18.53
N CYS A 617 -4.55 18.62 -18.67
CA CYS A 617 -5.57 18.27 -19.68
C CYS A 617 -6.90 18.98 -19.41
N GLU A 618 -7.31 19.12 -18.15
CA GLU A 618 -8.52 19.85 -17.76
C GLU A 618 -8.41 21.33 -18.09
N GLU A 619 -7.26 21.96 -17.84
CA GLU A 619 -7.01 23.36 -18.23
C GLU A 619 -7.13 23.56 -19.75
N GLU A 620 -6.60 22.63 -20.55
CA GLU A 620 -6.73 22.70 -22.01
C GLU A 620 -8.17 22.44 -22.49
N ILE A 621 -8.93 21.59 -21.81
CA ILE A 621 -10.38 21.41 -22.07
C ILE A 621 -11.11 22.73 -21.77
N HIS A 622 -10.80 23.41 -20.65
CA HIS A 622 -11.39 24.72 -20.34
C HIS A 622 -11.05 25.76 -21.41
N ARG A 623 -9.82 25.80 -21.88
CA ARG A 623 -9.38 26.68 -22.96
C ARG A 623 -10.11 26.39 -24.27
N ALA A 624 -10.25 25.10 -24.61
CA ALA A 624 -11.02 24.70 -25.77
C ALA A 624 -12.48 25.16 -25.67
N PHE A 625 -13.07 25.10 -24.49
CA PHE A 625 -14.42 25.62 -24.27
C PHE A 625 -14.51 27.13 -24.45
N GLU A 626 -13.59 27.91 -23.90
CA GLU A 626 -13.59 29.38 -24.09
C GLU A 626 -13.55 29.75 -25.59
N VAL A 627 -12.72 29.06 -26.37
CA VAL A 627 -12.62 29.28 -27.80
C VAL A 627 -13.92 28.91 -28.55
N ASN A 628 -14.48 27.72 -28.24
CA ASN A 628 -15.71 27.25 -28.90
C ASN A 628 -16.94 28.06 -28.51
N VAL A 629 -17.11 28.40 -27.23
CA VAL A 629 -18.20 29.23 -26.69
C VAL A 629 -18.17 30.60 -27.35
N ARG A 630 -16.99 31.23 -27.39
CA ARG A 630 -16.81 32.53 -28.07
C ARG A 630 -17.15 32.46 -29.57
N ALA A 631 -16.68 31.39 -30.24
CA ALA A 631 -16.98 31.21 -31.67
C ALA A 631 -18.48 30.97 -31.93
N ALA A 632 -19.11 30.12 -31.09
CA ALA A 632 -20.51 29.76 -31.21
C ALA A 632 -21.46 30.89 -30.82
N LEU A 633 -21.13 31.71 -29.82
CA LEU A 633 -21.94 32.87 -29.41
C LEU A 633 -21.66 34.14 -30.23
N ARG A 634 -20.63 34.14 -31.10
CA ARG A 634 -20.30 35.31 -31.92
C ARG A 634 -21.47 35.82 -32.83
N PRO A 635 -22.30 34.96 -33.45
CA PRO A 635 -23.47 35.43 -34.18
C PRO A 635 -24.51 36.09 -33.30
N TYR A 636 -24.72 35.55 -32.09
CA TYR A 636 -25.62 36.05 -31.07
C TYR A 636 -25.13 37.40 -30.49
N ALA A 637 -23.86 37.53 -30.20
CA ALA A 637 -23.24 38.78 -29.72
C ALA A 637 -23.31 39.90 -30.77
N LYS A 638 -23.37 39.58 -32.05
CA LYS A 638 -23.53 40.58 -33.12
C LYS A 638 -24.97 40.96 -33.42
N TYR A 639 -25.95 40.32 -32.78
CA TYR A 639 -27.35 40.61 -32.96
C TYR A 639 -27.69 41.98 -32.40
N ALA A 640 -28.00 42.98 -33.27
CA ALA A 640 -28.13 44.39 -32.92
C ALA A 640 -29.57 44.85 -32.69
N GLN A 641 -30.57 43.97 -32.72
CA GLN A 641 -31.99 44.34 -32.70
C GLN A 641 -32.66 44.35 -31.34
N TRP A 642 -31.85 44.22 -30.25
CA TRP A 642 -32.37 44.16 -28.89
C TRP A 642 -33.19 45.39 -28.46
N SER A 643 -32.86 46.57 -28.94
CA SER A 643 -33.54 47.85 -28.64
C SER A 643 -34.76 48.09 -29.53
N SER A 644 -34.86 47.40 -30.66
CA SER A 644 -35.91 47.60 -31.68
C SER A 644 -36.97 46.50 -31.73
N LEU A 645 -36.87 45.50 -30.85
CA LEU A 645 -37.89 44.47 -30.67
C LEU A 645 -39.18 45.12 -30.16
N ILE A 646 -40.23 45.10 -31.00
CA ILE A 646 -41.55 45.68 -30.69
C ILE A 646 -42.51 44.51 -30.43
N GLY A 647 -43.27 44.57 -29.38
CA GLY A 647 -44.29 43.62 -28.97
C GLY A 647 -44.64 43.80 -27.47
N THR A 648 -45.65 43.10 -27.03
CA THR A 648 -45.94 43.06 -25.57
C THR A 648 -44.98 42.07 -24.91
N PRO A 649 -44.57 42.30 -23.64
CA PRO A 649 -43.74 41.38 -22.92
C PRO A 649 -44.33 39.95 -22.85
N SER A 650 -45.64 39.78 -22.93
CA SER A 650 -46.32 38.50 -22.99
C SER A 650 -46.11 37.77 -24.34
N ASP A 651 -45.98 38.50 -25.44
CA ASP A 651 -45.73 37.91 -26.77
C ASP A 651 -44.30 37.36 -26.83
N ALA A 652 -43.32 38.03 -26.22
CA ALA A 652 -41.93 37.57 -26.18
C ALA A 652 -41.75 36.29 -25.37
N LEU A 653 -42.54 36.07 -24.31
CA LEU A 653 -42.55 34.85 -23.51
C LEU A 653 -43.09 33.61 -24.30
N SER A 654 -43.90 33.83 -25.32
CA SER A 654 -44.44 32.77 -26.20
C SER A 654 -43.53 32.43 -27.37
N THR A 655 -42.52 33.24 -27.68
CA THR A 655 -41.60 33.03 -28.82
C THR A 655 -40.52 32.02 -28.53
N ALA A 656 -40.03 31.34 -29.60
CA ALA A 656 -38.91 30.42 -29.54
C ALA A 656 -37.58 31.14 -29.18
N PRO A 657 -36.56 30.44 -28.72
CA PRO A 657 -35.20 30.99 -28.54
C PRO A 657 -34.71 31.64 -29.84
N SER A 658 -33.81 32.61 -29.70
CA SER A 658 -33.26 33.32 -30.86
C SER A 658 -32.54 32.37 -31.82
N PRO A 659 -32.85 32.36 -33.16
CA PRO A 659 -32.22 31.44 -34.13
C PRO A 659 -30.70 31.58 -34.20
N SER A 660 -30.15 32.72 -33.81
CA SER A 660 -28.69 32.95 -33.73
C SER A 660 -27.97 32.08 -32.67
N LEU A 661 -28.72 31.37 -31.80
CA LEU A 661 -28.22 30.41 -30.80
C LEU A 661 -28.17 28.96 -31.33
N ASP A 662 -28.75 28.65 -32.49
CA ASP A 662 -28.78 27.28 -33.03
C ASP A 662 -27.39 26.68 -33.15
N GLY A 663 -26.39 27.42 -33.62
CA GLY A 663 -25.00 26.99 -33.69
C GLY A 663 -24.36 26.76 -32.34
N PHE A 664 -24.79 27.51 -31.30
CA PHE A 664 -24.35 27.26 -29.93
C PHE A 664 -24.96 25.97 -29.36
N PHE A 665 -26.25 25.72 -29.59
CA PHE A 665 -26.90 24.50 -29.13
C PHE A 665 -26.30 23.26 -29.78
N GLU A 666 -26.01 23.29 -31.10
CA GLU A 666 -25.33 22.21 -31.80
C GLU A 666 -23.93 21.97 -31.23
N THR A 667 -23.13 23.01 -31.07
CA THR A 667 -21.77 22.92 -30.47
C THR A 667 -21.83 22.34 -29.09
N THR A 668 -22.72 22.83 -28.22
CA THR A 668 -22.93 22.33 -26.86
C THR A 668 -23.31 20.86 -26.86
N ALA A 669 -24.26 20.44 -27.69
CA ALA A 669 -24.71 19.05 -27.80
C ALA A 669 -23.57 18.10 -28.22
N VAL A 670 -22.71 18.53 -29.13
CA VAL A 670 -21.58 17.74 -29.62
C VAL A 670 -20.49 17.64 -28.55
N LEU A 671 -20.03 18.77 -28.00
CA LEU A 671 -18.88 18.80 -27.07
C LEU A 671 -19.22 18.22 -25.69
N LEU A 672 -20.24 18.75 -25.03
CA LEU A 672 -20.66 18.27 -23.71
C LEU A 672 -21.29 16.88 -23.80
N GLY A 673 -22.02 16.57 -24.89
CA GLY A 673 -22.58 15.23 -25.07
C GLY A 673 -21.54 14.14 -25.23
N TYR A 674 -20.40 14.43 -25.82
CA TYR A 674 -19.25 13.51 -25.87
C TYR A 674 -18.65 13.33 -24.47
N LEU A 675 -18.34 14.42 -23.79
CA LEU A 675 -17.75 14.36 -22.43
C LEU A 675 -18.66 13.67 -21.42
N ALA A 676 -20.00 13.90 -21.50
CA ALA A 676 -20.98 13.23 -20.64
C ALA A 676 -21.05 11.70 -20.83
N ARG A 677 -20.51 11.17 -21.94
CA ARG A 677 -20.36 9.70 -22.16
C ARG A 677 -19.04 9.15 -21.64
N VAL A 678 -18.00 9.99 -21.55
CA VAL A 678 -16.63 9.57 -21.24
C VAL A 678 -16.27 9.86 -19.79
N LEU A 679 -16.68 11.01 -19.25
CA LEU A 679 -16.27 11.47 -17.93
C LEU A 679 -17.19 10.96 -16.80
N SER A 680 -16.62 10.79 -15.62
CA SER A 680 -17.38 10.52 -14.40
C SER A 680 -18.32 11.70 -14.05
N PRO A 681 -19.41 11.47 -13.33
CA PRO A 681 -20.33 12.55 -12.91
C PRO A 681 -19.63 13.66 -12.11
N VAL A 682 -18.59 13.34 -11.36
CA VAL A 682 -17.81 14.31 -10.56
C VAL A 682 -16.96 15.20 -11.47
N SER A 683 -16.19 14.60 -12.37
CA SER A 683 -15.36 15.31 -13.34
C SER A 683 -16.24 16.12 -14.30
N MET A 684 -17.36 15.54 -14.76
CA MET A 684 -18.31 16.23 -15.61
C MET A 684 -18.93 17.45 -14.94
N ARG A 685 -19.27 17.37 -13.64
CA ARG A 685 -19.79 18.51 -12.86
C ARG A 685 -18.79 19.66 -12.80
N ARG A 686 -17.52 19.37 -12.56
CA ARG A 686 -16.44 20.37 -12.47
C ARG A 686 -16.22 21.05 -13.84
N ILE A 687 -16.13 20.25 -14.89
CA ILE A 687 -15.92 20.72 -16.26
C ILE A 687 -17.14 21.53 -16.76
N THR A 688 -18.37 21.08 -16.47
CA THR A 688 -19.59 21.81 -16.83
C THR A 688 -19.66 23.16 -16.12
N LYS A 689 -19.21 23.25 -14.87
CA LYS A 689 -19.14 24.54 -14.14
C LYS A 689 -18.25 25.56 -14.86
N HIS A 690 -17.09 25.12 -15.37
CA HIS A 690 -16.20 25.99 -16.15
C HIS A 690 -16.81 26.36 -17.53
N TYR A 691 -17.51 25.43 -18.16
CA TYR A 691 -18.25 25.72 -19.39
C TYR A 691 -19.30 26.81 -19.16
N CYS A 692 -20.12 26.68 -18.12
CA CYS A 692 -21.10 27.71 -17.71
C CYS A 692 -20.44 29.06 -17.40
N ALA A 693 -19.29 29.07 -16.74
CA ALA A 693 -18.57 30.31 -16.46
C ALA A 693 -18.06 30.99 -17.74
N ALA A 694 -17.63 30.21 -18.75
CA ALA A 694 -17.24 30.76 -20.04
C ALA A 694 -18.44 31.33 -20.79
N VAL A 695 -19.60 30.63 -20.79
CA VAL A 695 -20.84 31.12 -21.35
C VAL A 695 -21.33 32.39 -20.67
N GLN A 696 -21.32 32.38 -19.34
CA GLN A 696 -21.68 33.57 -18.55
C GLN A 696 -20.82 34.79 -18.90
N ARG A 697 -19.49 34.58 -18.98
CA ARG A 697 -18.56 35.68 -19.31
C ARG A 697 -18.82 36.21 -20.70
N GLU A 698 -18.99 35.36 -21.69
CA GLU A 698 -19.18 35.77 -23.07
C GLU A 698 -20.52 36.54 -23.25
N ILE A 699 -21.61 36.08 -22.64
CA ILE A 699 -22.93 36.74 -22.74
C ILE A 699 -22.91 38.02 -21.91
N TYR A 700 -22.36 38.04 -20.72
CA TYR A 700 -22.30 39.21 -19.85
C TYR A 700 -21.50 40.34 -20.51
N ASP A 701 -20.27 40.07 -20.98
CA ASP A 701 -19.39 41.10 -21.52
C ASP A 701 -19.76 41.52 -22.94
N ASN A 702 -20.11 40.59 -23.83
CA ASN A 702 -20.27 40.89 -25.26
C ASN A 702 -21.74 41.07 -25.70
N VAL A 703 -22.72 40.70 -24.86
CA VAL A 703 -24.15 40.90 -25.18
C VAL A 703 -24.75 41.94 -24.21
N LEU A 704 -24.75 41.62 -22.91
CA LEU A 704 -25.47 42.43 -21.93
C LEU A 704 -24.85 43.83 -21.76
N LEU A 705 -23.53 43.93 -21.66
CA LEU A 705 -22.81 45.20 -21.48
C LEU A 705 -22.59 45.96 -22.79
N HIS A 706 -22.78 45.32 -23.98
CA HIS A 706 -22.53 45.95 -25.29
C HIS A 706 -23.78 46.55 -25.93
N HIS A 707 -24.95 45.96 -25.65
CA HIS A 707 -26.19 46.34 -26.32
C HIS A 707 -27.13 47.14 -25.37
N THR A 708 -28.11 47.79 -25.94
CA THR A 708 -29.25 48.39 -25.26
C THR A 708 -30.50 47.55 -25.50
N PHE A 709 -31.38 47.45 -24.52
CA PHE A 709 -32.51 46.51 -24.56
C PHE A 709 -33.83 47.26 -24.34
N SER A 710 -34.86 47.01 -25.18
CA SER A 710 -36.24 47.34 -24.88
C SER A 710 -36.81 46.32 -23.87
N ALA A 711 -37.98 46.60 -23.29
CA ALA A 711 -38.67 45.67 -22.39
C ALA A 711 -38.81 44.28 -23.02
N THR A 712 -39.23 44.19 -24.28
CA THR A 712 -39.39 42.98 -25.04
C THR A 712 -38.02 42.30 -25.32
N GLY A 713 -37.00 43.11 -25.62
CA GLY A 713 -35.61 42.59 -25.80
C GLY A 713 -35.04 42.00 -24.55
N ALA A 714 -35.30 42.55 -23.38
CA ALA A 714 -34.89 42.02 -22.08
C ALA A 714 -35.59 40.70 -21.72
N VAL A 715 -36.91 40.59 -22.04
CA VAL A 715 -37.65 39.32 -21.86
C VAL A 715 -37.14 38.24 -22.81
N GLN A 716 -36.81 38.59 -24.06
CA GLN A 716 -36.20 37.64 -25.00
C GLN A 716 -34.85 37.16 -24.53
N LEU A 717 -33.98 38.03 -24.00
CA LEU A 717 -32.69 37.63 -23.43
C LEU A 717 -32.87 36.66 -22.24
N LYS A 718 -33.90 36.90 -21.39
CA LYS A 718 -34.24 35.99 -20.28
C LYS A 718 -34.68 34.61 -20.81
N ARG A 719 -35.47 34.60 -21.88
CA ARG A 719 -35.89 33.35 -22.55
C ARG A 719 -34.72 32.60 -23.16
N ASP A 720 -33.86 33.34 -23.87
CA ASP A 720 -32.64 32.76 -24.49
C ASP A 720 -31.73 32.19 -23.44
N LEU A 721 -31.54 32.85 -22.28
CA LEU A 721 -30.75 32.33 -21.15
C LEU A 721 -31.34 31.04 -20.60
N GLY A 722 -32.67 30.98 -20.38
CA GLY A 722 -33.32 29.74 -19.94
C GLY A 722 -33.16 28.58 -20.91
N ALA A 723 -33.20 28.84 -22.22
CA ALA A 723 -32.96 27.85 -23.23
C ALA A 723 -31.50 27.35 -23.27
N ILE A 724 -30.53 28.25 -23.03
CA ILE A 724 -29.10 27.92 -22.85
C ILE A 724 -28.91 26.99 -21.69
N GLU A 725 -29.45 27.35 -20.53
CA GLU A 725 -29.38 26.57 -19.30
C GLU A 725 -29.99 25.18 -19.43
N GLU A 726 -31.21 25.12 -20.03
CA GLU A 726 -31.90 23.86 -20.32
C GLU A 726 -31.06 22.95 -21.23
N SER A 727 -30.51 23.53 -22.33
CA SER A 727 -29.65 22.80 -23.27
C SER A 727 -28.42 22.22 -22.61
N ILE A 728 -27.72 23.00 -21.79
CA ILE A 728 -26.54 22.55 -21.03
C ILE A 728 -26.95 21.47 -20.02
N ALA A 729 -28.03 21.68 -19.25
CA ALA A 729 -28.53 20.74 -18.23
C ALA A 729 -28.86 19.37 -18.85
N LYS A 730 -29.58 19.38 -19.96
CA LYS A 730 -29.99 18.18 -20.67
C LYS A 730 -28.79 17.43 -21.25
N THR A 731 -27.86 18.17 -21.86
CA THR A 731 -26.68 17.57 -22.50
C THR A 731 -25.68 17.02 -21.48
N ALA A 732 -25.40 17.77 -20.42
CA ALA A 732 -24.49 17.34 -19.34
C ALA A 732 -25.10 16.30 -18.40
N LYS A 733 -26.41 16.07 -18.46
CA LYS A 733 -27.18 15.19 -17.56
C LYS A 733 -27.02 15.55 -16.07
N LEU A 734 -26.88 16.83 -15.76
CA LEU A 734 -26.63 17.37 -14.42
C LEU A 734 -27.66 18.46 -14.05
N PRO A 735 -28.93 18.11 -13.78
CA PRO A 735 -29.93 19.08 -13.33
C PRO A 735 -29.49 19.68 -11.97
N GLY A 736 -29.56 20.99 -11.85
CA GLY A 736 -29.30 21.73 -10.61
C GLY A 736 -27.87 22.28 -10.41
N VAL A 737 -26.91 21.92 -11.28
CA VAL A 737 -25.54 22.47 -11.19
C VAL A 737 -25.42 23.83 -11.89
N ILE A 738 -26.26 24.07 -12.90
CA ILE A 738 -26.11 25.14 -13.86
C ILE A 738 -26.54 26.47 -13.26
N GLY A 739 -27.71 26.55 -12.61
CA GLY A 739 -28.21 27.77 -11.95
C GLY A 739 -27.23 28.34 -10.92
N ALA A 740 -26.54 27.49 -10.18
CA ALA A 740 -25.51 27.93 -9.24
C ALA A 740 -24.27 28.54 -9.94
N SER A 741 -23.98 28.14 -11.18
CA SER A 741 -22.79 28.59 -11.92
C SER A 741 -23.06 29.84 -12.79
N MET A 742 -24.32 30.16 -13.08
CA MET A 742 -24.72 31.29 -13.93
C MET A 742 -25.47 32.37 -13.16
N LYS A 743 -25.52 32.29 -11.85
CA LYS A 743 -26.31 33.21 -10.96
C LYS A 743 -26.08 34.68 -11.23
N ARG A 744 -24.84 35.10 -11.46
CA ARG A 744 -24.54 36.51 -11.74
C ARG A 744 -25.22 36.96 -13.05
N LEU A 745 -25.27 36.11 -14.07
CA LEU A 745 -25.95 36.44 -15.33
C LEU A 745 -27.45 36.34 -15.17
N GLU A 746 -27.98 35.34 -14.47
CA GLU A 746 -29.42 35.23 -14.15
C GLU A 746 -29.91 36.46 -13.41
N GLU A 747 -29.19 36.88 -12.36
CA GLU A 747 -29.51 38.09 -11.60
C GLU A 747 -29.43 39.38 -12.44
N ALA A 748 -28.41 39.45 -13.33
CA ALA A 748 -28.24 40.54 -14.27
C ALA A 748 -29.40 40.64 -15.28
N VAL A 749 -29.80 39.49 -15.86
CA VAL A 749 -30.91 39.41 -16.82
C VAL A 749 -32.25 39.63 -16.10
N PHE A 750 -32.39 39.15 -14.85
CA PHE A 750 -33.57 39.45 -14.02
C PHE A 750 -33.71 40.96 -13.79
N LEU A 751 -32.65 41.64 -13.36
CA LEU A 751 -32.64 43.09 -13.15
C LEU A 751 -32.96 43.85 -14.44
N LEU A 752 -32.41 43.40 -15.56
CA LEU A 752 -32.68 43.94 -16.89
C LEU A 752 -34.15 43.76 -17.33
N SER A 753 -34.78 42.62 -16.93
CA SER A 753 -36.14 42.22 -17.35
C SER A 753 -37.25 42.79 -16.43
N LEU A 754 -36.93 43.66 -15.46
CA LEU A 754 -37.92 44.29 -14.60
C LEU A 754 -39.00 45.03 -15.43
N ASN A 755 -40.26 44.93 -14.97
CA ASN A 755 -41.38 45.50 -15.65
C ASN A 755 -41.33 47.03 -15.62
N SER A 756 -41.49 47.68 -16.76
CA SER A 756 -41.36 49.11 -16.84
C SER A 756 -42.60 49.86 -16.35
N GLY A 757 -43.73 49.22 -16.05
CA GLY A 757 -44.94 49.87 -15.50
C GLY A 757 -45.26 51.19 -16.14
N ILE A 758 -46.28 51.85 -15.71
CA ILE A 758 -46.59 53.25 -16.07
C ILE A 758 -45.58 54.17 -15.36
N ASN A 759 -44.78 54.94 -16.12
CA ASN A 759 -43.83 55.91 -15.54
C ASN A 759 -44.56 56.96 -14.76
N PRO A 760 -44.38 57.06 -13.41
CA PRO A 760 -45.11 58.02 -12.59
C PRO A 760 -44.76 59.50 -12.91
N GLN A 761 -43.63 59.76 -13.62
CA GLN A 761 -43.23 61.14 -13.97
C GLN A 761 -43.78 61.57 -15.32
N ARG A 762 -44.19 60.67 -16.21
CA ARG A 762 -44.86 61.08 -17.50
C ARG A 762 -46.30 61.48 -17.30
N ASN A 763 -47.02 60.92 -16.33
CA ASN A 763 -48.39 61.32 -16.00
C ASN A 763 -48.53 62.67 -15.34
N LEU A 764 -47.45 63.37 -15.01
CA LEU A 764 -47.48 64.75 -14.47
C LEU A 764 -47.24 65.82 -15.56
N ALA A 765 -46.84 65.39 -16.79
CA ALA A 765 -46.58 66.35 -17.90
C ALA A 765 -47.72 66.42 -18.94
N ASP A 766 -48.63 65.42 -19.01
CA ASP A 766 -49.73 65.36 -20.02
C ASP A 766 -51.10 65.74 -19.41
N GLY A 767 -51.13 66.47 -18.28
CA GLY A 767 -52.35 66.89 -17.52
C GLY A 767 -52.74 68.36 -17.68
N GLU A 768 -52.50 69.00 -18.80
CA GLU A 768 -53.13 70.30 -19.07
C GLU A 768 -53.38 70.38 -20.65
N GLU A 769 -54.69 70.72 -20.98
CA GLU A 769 -55.31 71.02 -22.29
C GLU A 769 -55.95 69.79 -23.03
N ASP A 770 -57.30 69.67 -22.91
CA ASP A 770 -58.32 70.30 -23.63
C ASP A 770 -59.73 69.83 -23.16
N ALA A 771 -60.50 70.68 -22.53
CA ALA A 771 -61.94 70.59 -22.40
C ALA A 771 -62.53 71.19 -23.68
N TRP A 772 -63.47 70.50 -24.31
CA TRP A 772 -64.61 70.98 -25.19
C TRP A 772 -65.12 69.78 -26.03
N GLY A 773 -66.24 69.19 -25.69
CA GLY A 773 -67.57 69.53 -26.05
C GLY A 773 -68.29 68.45 -26.91
N PHE A 774 -69.51 68.16 -26.48
CA PHE A 774 -70.69 67.61 -27.26
C PHE A 774 -70.60 66.20 -27.77
N GLY A 775 -71.51 65.31 -27.52
CA GLY A 775 -72.90 65.28 -27.25
C GLY A 775 -73.50 63.99 -27.72
N ASP A 776 -74.50 63.58 -27.02
CA ASP A 776 -75.71 62.82 -27.42
C ASP A 776 -75.52 61.36 -28.08
N GLY A 777 -76.32 60.49 -27.44
CA GLY A 777 -76.98 59.40 -28.19
C GLY A 777 -77.05 58.07 -27.44
N ASP A 778 -78.09 57.97 -26.60
CA ASP A 778 -79.03 56.87 -26.38
C ASP A 778 -78.65 55.44 -26.82
N ALA A 779 -78.77 54.49 -25.92
CA ALA A 779 -79.86 53.53 -25.73
C ALA A 779 -79.48 52.22 -25.16
N GLU A 780 -80.16 51.87 -24.11
CA GLU A 780 -80.73 50.56 -23.74
C GLU A 780 -79.78 49.37 -23.71
N GLY A 781 -79.59 48.68 -22.66
CA GLY A 781 -80.44 48.05 -21.67
C GLY A 781 -80.20 46.55 -21.69
N GLU A 782 -79.78 46.04 -20.54
CA GLU A 782 -80.45 44.89 -19.97
C GLU A 782 -79.72 44.50 -18.64
N GLU A 783 -80.44 44.59 -17.61
CA GLU A 783 -80.29 44.03 -16.31
C GLU A 783 -80.25 42.52 -16.38
N VAL A 784 -79.46 41.88 -15.59
CA VAL A 784 -79.87 40.77 -14.69
C VAL A 784 -79.01 40.77 -13.47
N VAL A 785 -79.69 40.85 -12.34
CA VAL A 785 -79.29 40.92 -10.94
C VAL A 785 -79.29 39.47 -10.36
N PRO A 786 -79.07 39.33 -9.08
CA PRO A 786 -77.98 38.55 -8.47
C PRO A 786 -78.50 37.34 -7.70
N GLU A 787 -77.69 36.51 -7.17
CA GLU A 787 -78.10 35.75 -5.98
C GLU A 787 -77.02 35.70 -4.90
N GLN A 788 -77.52 36.02 -3.77
CA GLN A 788 -76.98 36.11 -2.40
C GLN A 788 -76.75 34.78 -1.78
N GLY A 789 -75.92 34.75 -0.76
CA GLY A 789 -76.03 33.81 0.35
C GLY A 789 -74.70 33.62 1.05
N THR A 790 -74.44 34.31 2.01
CA THR A 790 -74.57 34.36 3.47
C THR A 790 -73.35 33.86 4.24
N THR A 791 -72.83 34.82 5.01
CA THR A 791 -72.54 34.81 6.47
C THR A 791 -71.43 33.79 6.93
N SER A 792 -70.56 34.09 7.74
CA SER A 792 -70.16 35.01 8.80
C SER A 792 -68.91 34.49 9.44
N ASP A 793 -68.04 35.08 9.88
CA ASP A 793 -67.63 35.72 11.17
C ASP A 793 -66.15 35.91 11.26
N GLN A 794 -65.76 37.06 11.57
CA GLN A 794 -64.76 37.52 12.53
C GLN A 794 -63.52 36.70 12.84
N ASN A 795 -62.34 37.11 12.70
CA ASN A 795 -61.66 38.10 13.52
C ASN A 795 -60.11 38.16 13.26
N ASP A 796 -59.63 39.35 13.38
CA ASP A 796 -58.28 39.74 13.78
C ASP A 796 -57.05 39.44 12.92
N GLY A 797 -56.62 40.39 12.19
CA GLY A 797 -55.43 41.20 12.49
C GLY A 797 -54.06 40.60 12.24
N ALA A 798 -53.51 40.80 11.08
CA ALA A 798 -52.11 41.25 10.91
C ALA A 798 -51.87 41.45 9.42
N GLY A 799 -51.51 42.63 9.04
CA GLY A 799 -51.25 42.99 7.66
C GLY A 799 -50.18 42.17 7.01
N ASP A 800 -50.60 41.35 6.08
CA ASP A 800 -49.71 40.87 5.02
C ASP A 800 -49.61 42.03 4.02
N GLY A 801 -48.45 42.72 4.09
CA GLY A 801 -48.00 43.60 3.05
C GLY A 801 -47.92 42.80 1.78
N GLU A 802 -48.78 43.08 0.82
CA GLU A 802 -48.50 42.75 -0.58
C GLU A 802 -47.06 43.20 -0.87
N SER A 803 -46.14 42.24 -1.02
CA SER A 803 -44.83 42.51 -1.58
C SER A 803 -45.04 42.90 -3.03
N GLY A 804 -45.28 44.17 -3.26
CA GLY A 804 -45.33 44.73 -4.61
C GLY A 804 -43.97 44.38 -5.27
N GLU A 805 -44.02 43.60 -6.34
CA GLU A 805 -42.82 43.34 -7.15
C GLU A 805 -42.20 44.69 -7.52
N MET A 806 -40.93 44.91 -7.10
CA MET A 806 -40.21 46.18 -7.36
C MET A 806 -40.13 46.40 -8.86
N GLY A 807 -40.72 47.53 -9.34
CA GLY A 807 -40.70 47.89 -10.77
C GLY A 807 -39.34 48.45 -11.21
N LEU A 808 -39.19 48.63 -12.53
CA LEU A 808 -37.95 49.14 -13.13
C LEU A 808 -37.59 50.53 -12.60
N TRP A 809 -38.59 51.42 -12.48
CA TRP A 809 -38.40 52.82 -12.00
C TRP A 809 -38.06 52.91 -10.54
N ASP A 810 -38.63 52.07 -9.68
CA ASP A 810 -38.32 51.99 -8.26
C ASP A 810 -36.92 51.44 -8.04
N ALA A 811 -36.55 50.41 -8.80
CA ALA A 811 -35.20 49.85 -8.77
C ALA A 811 -34.15 50.87 -9.23
N GLU A 812 -34.43 51.63 -10.32
CA GLU A 812 -33.54 52.71 -10.79
C GLU A 812 -33.31 53.74 -9.69
N LYS A 813 -34.39 54.30 -9.11
CA LYS A 813 -34.32 55.34 -8.09
C LYS A 813 -33.45 54.89 -6.93
N LEU A 814 -33.66 53.70 -6.37
CA LEU A 814 -32.92 53.19 -5.22
C LEU A 814 -31.45 52.85 -5.57
N ILE A 815 -31.19 52.26 -6.73
CA ILE A 815 -29.84 51.82 -7.12
C ILE A 815 -28.93 53.00 -7.49
N PHE A 816 -29.50 54.11 -7.99
CA PHE A 816 -28.71 55.28 -8.32
C PHE A 816 -28.61 56.31 -7.18
N GLU A 817 -29.44 56.20 -6.10
CA GLU A 817 -29.46 57.13 -4.96
C GLU A 817 -28.16 57.06 -4.14
N SER A 818 -27.80 55.88 -3.66
CA SER A 818 -26.57 55.68 -2.88
C SER A 818 -26.10 54.23 -2.97
N ASN A 819 -24.87 53.91 -2.54
CA ASN A 819 -24.40 52.52 -2.50
C ASN A 819 -25.13 51.70 -1.43
N GLU A 820 -25.55 52.30 -0.31
CA GLU A 820 -26.30 51.62 0.74
C GLU A 820 -27.74 51.31 0.30
N ALA A 821 -28.41 52.26 -0.37
CA ALA A 821 -29.72 52.05 -0.95
C ALA A 821 -29.69 50.98 -2.03
N ALA A 822 -28.66 51.01 -2.89
CA ALA A 822 -28.44 49.98 -3.93
C ALA A 822 -28.23 48.56 -3.33
N ARG A 823 -27.43 48.41 -2.29
CA ARG A 823 -27.27 47.09 -1.62
C ARG A 823 -28.58 46.59 -1.02
N LYS A 824 -29.32 47.49 -0.36
CA LYS A 824 -30.59 47.12 0.22
C LYS A 824 -31.60 46.73 -0.87
N ALA A 825 -31.73 47.49 -1.95
CA ALA A 825 -32.61 47.17 -3.06
C ALA A 825 -32.21 45.82 -3.71
N LEU A 826 -30.95 45.56 -3.94
CA LEU A 826 -30.48 44.28 -4.48
C LEU A 826 -30.77 43.11 -3.53
N SER A 827 -30.57 43.31 -2.22
CA SER A 827 -30.89 42.33 -1.18
C SER A 827 -32.39 42.03 -1.11
N ASP A 828 -33.23 43.10 -1.16
CA ASP A 828 -34.69 42.99 -1.11
C ASP A 828 -35.23 42.24 -2.36
N MET A 829 -34.55 42.35 -3.52
CA MET A 829 -34.83 41.59 -4.74
C MET A 829 -34.17 40.18 -4.75
N GLY A 830 -33.37 39.78 -3.75
CA GLY A 830 -32.67 38.48 -3.69
C GLY A 830 -31.44 38.38 -4.60
N LEU A 831 -30.86 39.51 -5.04
CA LEU A 831 -29.75 39.60 -5.97
C LEU A 831 -28.44 39.78 -5.20
N TYR A 832 -27.75 38.69 -4.90
CA TYR A 832 -26.56 38.70 -4.04
C TYR A 832 -25.23 38.60 -4.81
N HIS A 833 -25.25 38.31 -6.10
CA HIS A 833 -24.05 38.12 -6.91
C HIS A 833 -23.70 39.34 -7.79
N LEU A 834 -24.51 40.39 -7.74
CA LEU A 834 -24.26 41.64 -8.44
C LEU A 834 -23.68 42.70 -7.51
N SER A 835 -22.64 43.39 -7.97
CA SER A 835 -22.16 44.59 -7.30
C SER A 835 -23.06 45.80 -7.63
N GLU A 836 -23.04 46.83 -6.78
CA GLU A 836 -23.78 48.08 -7.00
C GLU A 836 -23.37 48.74 -8.33
N GLY A 837 -22.10 48.63 -8.70
CA GLY A 837 -21.57 49.12 -9.97
C GLY A 837 -22.11 48.35 -11.17
N ASP A 838 -22.17 47.01 -11.04
CA ASP A 838 -22.74 46.14 -12.07
C ASP A 838 -24.25 46.48 -12.25
N ALA A 839 -25.01 46.60 -11.18
CA ALA A 839 -26.44 46.91 -11.25
C ALA A 839 -26.70 48.23 -11.98
N ARG A 840 -25.93 49.28 -11.66
CA ARG A 840 -26.03 50.58 -12.37
C ARG A 840 -25.66 50.44 -13.85
N ASN A 841 -24.65 49.66 -14.22
CA ASN A 841 -24.24 49.45 -15.58
C ASN A 841 -25.29 48.67 -16.36
N ILE A 842 -25.97 47.70 -15.75
CA ILE A 842 -27.03 46.88 -16.34
C ILE A 842 -28.26 47.76 -16.56
N LEU A 843 -28.74 48.56 -15.58
CA LEU A 843 -29.89 49.42 -15.72
C LEU A 843 -29.69 50.48 -16.83
N LYS A 844 -28.46 51.01 -16.98
CA LYS A 844 -28.13 51.92 -18.09
C LYS A 844 -28.29 51.29 -19.51
N ARG A 845 -28.48 49.99 -19.59
CA ARG A 845 -28.73 49.31 -20.87
C ARG A 845 -30.23 49.27 -21.26
N ARG A 846 -31.12 49.68 -20.40
CA ARG A 846 -32.56 49.81 -20.70
C ARG A 846 -32.79 51.04 -21.50
N VAL A 847 -33.50 50.91 -22.66
CA VAL A 847 -33.87 52.07 -23.52
C VAL A 847 -34.79 52.99 -22.79
N GLU A 848 -35.70 52.48 -21.97
CA GLU A 848 -36.69 53.25 -21.23
C GLU A 848 -36.06 54.19 -20.20
N LEU A 849 -34.85 53.90 -19.72
CA LEU A 849 -34.12 54.72 -18.74
C LEU A 849 -33.19 55.75 -19.41
N ASN A 850 -32.97 55.66 -20.73
CA ASN A 850 -32.07 56.53 -21.49
C ASN A 850 -32.85 57.50 -22.41
N GLY A 851 -34.20 57.52 -22.36
CA GLY A 851 -35.12 58.36 -23.19
C GLY A 851 -35.45 59.68 -22.60
#